data_6ab9e9f3cae2e50d43c4021b0555f748
#
_entry.id   6ab9e9f3cae2e50d43c4021b0555f748
#
_cell.length_a   1.000
_cell.length_b   1.000
_cell.length_c   1.000
_cell.angle_alpha   90.00
_cell.angle_beta   90.00
_cell.angle_gamma   90.00
#
_symmetry.space_group_name_H-M   'P 1'
#
loop_
_entity.id
_entity.type
_entity.pdbx_description
1 polymer ?
#
loop_
_entity_poly.entity_id
_entity_poly.type
_entity_poly.pdbx_seq_one_letter_code
_entity_poly.pdbx_strand_id
1 'polypeptide(L)'
;MNIKNFFNKTLDFTVKRVAEITGILFILVSVLLLIALLSYSSEDPNFVFSENIEIKNILGFRGSYISDLFFQSIGLVSFLISFTILFTGVNLIKNKNFLIIIENFFFTVIYSILGSLFFSTFFSDSFWLSINGNGGFVGIFFQNTFLFNLLNLNKNISFFILLILILIIFLISINFNIKSFTNIFKYFFTKIKKEEENEIINPIQHEEQKINEDSQKLIQENLPFNIKNSEKKYKFKLPSLDFLKSPTKTERNKSHTEEKVDESTLEKILLDFGVEGKIKKVSRGPVVTLNEFEPAAGIKVSKIINLSEDIARNTSSESARIATIPGSNTIGIELPNSFRENVYLREIISSSNFAKKDNKLPIALGKSISGIPIVGDLNSMPHLLIAGTTGSGKSVCINTIILSLLYKHSPDKCKFILIDPKMLELSTYEGIPHLLCPVITEAKRAASVLGWVVKEMESRYRLMTRVGVRNIEGYNSKHKLPMPYIVVVVDEMSDLMLVAGKEIEGYIQKLSQMARAAGIHIIMATQRPSVDVITGTIKANFPTRISFQVTSKIDSRTILGEQGAEQLLGKGDMLYMSSANKTVRIHAPFVSENEIEKINNYLRSQAEPDYVDEILNYADEKEIGQNTSDNENQDELYKTALELVKTEGKASTSFLQRKLQIGYNRAARIIDMMEDSGEVSKANHVGKREILK
;
A
#
# COMPACT_ATOMS: atom_id res chain seq x y z
N MET A 1 53.68 -8.33 53.34
CA MET A 1 52.75 -8.20 52.19
C MET A 1 52.81 -9.50 51.38
N ASN A 2 51.74 -10.28 51.33
CA ASN A 2 51.79 -11.66 50.81
C ASN A 2 51.86 -11.59 49.28
N ILE A 3 53.04 -11.88 48.69
CA ILE A 3 53.35 -11.82 47.24
C ILE A 3 52.30 -12.58 46.43
N LYS A 4 51.82 -13.71 46.98
CA LYS A 4 50.77 -14.53 46.35
C LYS A 4 49.43 -13.80 46.19
N ASN A 5 49.06 -12.95 47.18
CA ASN A 5 47.83 -12.13 47.13
C ASN A 5 47.97 -10.96 46.15
N PHE A 6 49.16 -10.39 46.04
CA PHE A 6 49.43 -9.36 45.04
C PHE A 6 49.35 -9.92 43.63
N PHE A 7 49.98 -11.09 43.39
CA PHE A 7 49.95 -11.74 42.10
C PHE A 7 48.52 -12.13 41.68
N ASN A 8 47.73 -12.70 42.59
CA ASN A 8 46.35 -13.06 42.33
C ASN A 8 45.46 -11.81 42.04
N LYS A 9 45.64 -10.71 42.73
CA LYS A 9 44.92 -9.47 42.44
C LYS A 9 45.29 -8.88 41.09
N THR A 10 46.56 -8.91 40.72
CA THR A 10 47.05 -8.44 39.42
C THR A 10 46.54 -9.31 38.27
N LEU A 11 46.56 -10.63 38.46
CA LEU A 11 46.00 -11.58 37.50
C LEU A 11 44.51 -11.38 37.31
N ASP A 12 43.74 -11.25 38.39
CA ASP A 12 42.31 -11.03 38.34
C ASP A 12 41.95 -9.69 37.65
N PHE A 13 42.74 -8.64 37.93
CA PHE A 13 42.60 -7.36 37.24
C PHE A 13 42.86 -7.49 35.73
N THR A 14 43.94 -8.18 35.34
CA THR A 14 44.31 -8.37 33.94
C THR A 14 43.25 -9.19 33.18
N VAL A 15 42.77 -10.28 33.79
CA VAL A 15 41.70 -11.12 33.21
C VAL A 15 40.42 -10.32 32.99
N LYS A 16 40.03 -9.47 33.94
CA LYS A 16 38.86 -8.60 33.82
C LYS A 16 39.00 -7.58 32.68
N ARG A 17 40.19 -6.99 32.48
CA ARG A 17 40.45 -6.05 31.38
C ARG A 17 40.46 -6.73 30.02
N VAL A 18 41.05 -7.93 29.94
CA VAL A 18 41.03 -8.74 28.72
C VAL A 18 39.59 -9.10 28.36
N ALA A 19 38.75 -9.46 29.36
CA ALA A 19 37.33 -9.72 29.13
C ALA A 19 36.57 -8.50 28.58
N GLU A 20 36.83 -7.30 29.09
CA GLU A 20 36.24 -6.06 28.57
C GLU A 20 36.64 -5.78 27.12
N ILE A 21 37.94 -5.92 26.79
CA ILE A 21 38.47 -5.73 25.43
C ILE A 21 37.85 -6.76 24.48
N THR A 22 37.82 -8.03 24.89
CA THR A 22 37.19 -9.10 24.09
C THR A 22 35.70 -8.85 23.88
N GLY A 23 35.01 -8.34 24.89
CA GLY A 23 33.60 -7.97 24.78
C GLY A 23 33.34 -6.87 23.76
N ILE A 24 34.19 -5.82 23.74
CA ILE A 24 34.12 -4.74 22.75
C ILE A 24 34.38 -5.31 21.34
N LEU A 25 35.37 -6.19 21.20
CA LEU A 25 35.68 -6.84 19.92
C LEU A 25 34.49 -7.65 19.40
N PHE A 26 33.80 -8.41 20.27
CA PHE A 26 32.60 -9.19 19.89
C PHE A 26 31.46 -8.28 19.44
N ILE A 27 31.23 -7.16 20.10
CA ILE A 27 30.22 -6.18 19.65
C ILE A 27 30.57 -5.65 18.26
N LEU A 28 31.82 -5.28 18.02
CA LEU A 28 32.27 -4.75 16.73
C LEU A 28 32.12 -5.82 15.63
N VAL A 29 32.57 -7.05 15.87
CA VAL A 29 32.42 -8.16 14.93
C VAL A 29 30.95 -8.45 14.64
N SER A 30 30.09 -8.43 15.65
CA SER A 30 28.65 -8.62 15.48
C SER A 30 28.01 -7.56 14.59
N VAL A 31 28.34 -6.28 14.81
CA VAL A 31 27.81 -5.17 13.99
C VAL A 31 28.28 -5.31 12.54
N LEU A 32 29.57 -5.61 12.33
CA LEU A 32 30.09 -5.85 10.98
C LEU A 32 29.43 -7.05 10.30
N LEU A 33 29.24 -8.16 11.02
CA LEU A 33 28.53 -9.32 10.51
C LEU A 33 27.08 -8.98 10.15
N LEU A 34 26.39 -8.23 11.00
CA LEU A 34 25.01 -7.83 10.72
C LEU A 34 24.91 -6.94 9.47
N ILE A 35 25.84 -5.99 9.30
CA ILE A 35 25.91 -5.16 8.09
C ILE A 35 26.19 -6.03 6.84
N ALA A 36 27.11 -6.99 6.92
CA ALA A 36 27.40 -7.90 5.84
C ALA A 36 26.18 -8.73 5.42
N LEU A 37 25.45 -9.27 6.40
CA LEU A 37 24.24 -10.07 6.15
C LEU A 37 23.07 -9.23 5.60
N LEU A 38 22.88 -8.00 6.09
CA LEU A 38 21.81 -7.12 5.61
C LEU A 38 22.06 -6.60 4.19
N SER A 39 23.32 -6.47 3.80
CA SER A 39 23.71 -6.02 2.45
C SER A 39 24.09 -7.15 1.51
N TYR A 40 23.72 -8.40 1.83
CA TYR A 40 23.96 -9.56 0.99
C TYR A 40 23.23 -9.47 -0.35
N SER A 41 23.92 -9.77 -1.41
CA SER A 41 23.39 -9.95 -2.76
C SER A 41 23.85 -11.29 -3.33
N SER A 42 22.91 -12.03 -3.92
CA SER A 42 23.22 -13.33 -4.56
C SER A 42 24.04 -13.19 -5.85
N GLU A 43 24.15 -11.95 -6.37
CA GLU A 43 24.92 -11.63 -7.58
C GLU A 43 26.38 -11.26 -7.27
N ASP A 44 26.71 -11.02 -6.00
CA ASP A 44 28.06 -10.66 -5.59
C ASP A 44 29.02 -11.84 -5.71
N PRO A 45 30.32 -11.58 -5.98
CA PRO A 45 31.34 -12.64 -6.01
C PRO A 45 31.40 -13.41 -4.69
N ASN A 46 31.44 -14.74 -4.79
CA ASN A 46 31.48 -15.64 -3.66
C ASN A 46 32.55 -16.73 -3.83
N PHE A 47 32.60 -17.70 -2.90
CA PHE A 47 33.58 -18.80 -2.97
C PHE A 47 33.44 -19.69 -4.22
N VAL A 48 32.26 -19.71 -4.84
CA VAL A 48 31.94 -20.59 -5.99
C VAL A 48 32.08 -19.83 -7.31
N PHE A 49 31.73 -18.53 -7.32
CA PHE A 49 31.72 -17.70 -8.51
C PHE A 49 32.58 -16.45 -8.30
N SER A 50 33.75 -16.41 -8.96
CA SER A 50 34.74 -15.30 -8.83
C SER A 50 34.77 -14.39 -10.05
N GLU A 51 33.61 -13.97 -10.58
CA GLU A 51 33.56 -13.05 -11.71
C GLU A 51 33.77 -11.59 -11.28
N ASN A 52 34.36 -10.78 -12.17
CA ASN A 52 34.61 -9.34 -11.98
C ASN A 52 33.29 -8.55 -12.12
N ILE A 53 32.41 -8.63 -11.14
CA ILE A 53 31.14 -7.88 -11.07
C ILE A 53 31.27 -6.80 -9.99
N GLU A 54 30.57 -5.69 -10.15
CA GLU A 54 30.48 -4.65 -9.12
C GLU A 54 29.84 -5.19 -7.85
N ILE A 55 30.56 -5.10 -6.73
CA ILE A 55 30.15 -5.65 -5.44
C ILE A 55 29.10 -4.76 -4.79
N LYS A 56 27.91 -5.29 -4.53
CA LYS A 56 26.80 -4.58 -3.90
C LYS A 56 26.86 -4.57 -2.36
N ASN A 57 27.64 -5.50 -1.77
CA ASN A 57 27.78 -5.59 -0.31
C ASN A 57 28.51 -4.35 0.25
N ILE A 58 27.96 -3.71 1.29
CA ILE A 58 28.49 -2.48 1.90
C ILE A 58 29.93 -2.65 2.42
N LEU A 59 30.27 -3.85 2.91
CA LEU A 59 31.62 -4.17 3.38
C LEU A 59 32.57 -4.66 2.27
N GLY A 60 32.17 -4.52 1.00
CA GLY A 60 32.91 -4.93 -0.17
C GLY A 60 33.12 -6.45 -0.23
N PHE A 61 34.19 -6.86 -0.89
CA PHE A 61 34.52 -8.27 -1.15
C PHE A 61 34.50 -9.16 0.12
N ARG A 62 35.04 -8.67 1.23
CA ARG A 62 35.08 -9.43 2.50
C ARG A 62 33.69 -9.62 3.09
N GLY A 63 32.82 -8.60 2.98
CA GLY A 63 31.44 -8.68 3.43
C GLY A 63 30.63 -9.69 2.62
N SER A 64 30.78 -9.66 1.28
CA SER A 64 30.14 -10.61 0.38
C SER A 64 30.51 -12.07 0.70
N TYR A 65 31.81 -12.36 0.84
CA TYR A 65 32.29 -13.71 1.19
C TYR A 65 31.78 -14.22 2.54
N ILE A 66 31.83 -13.37 3.57
CA ILE A 66 31.39 -13.77 4.91
C ILE A 66 29.87 -13.99 4.93
N SER A 67 29.09 -13.09 4.34
CA SER A 67 27.63 -13.23 4.31
C SER A 67 27.18 -14.43 3.50
N ASP A 68 27.82 -14.71 2.36
CA ASP A 68 27.54 -15.88 1.54
C ASP A 68 27.87 -17.16 2.31
N LEU A 69 29.04 -17.25 2.96
CA LEU A 69 29.42 -18.40 3.77
C LEU A 69 28.39 -18.74 4.85
N PHE A 70 27.90 -17.71 5.57
CA PHE A 70 26.90 -17.90 6.62
C PHE A 70 25.55 -18.33 6.03
N PHE A 71 25.08 -17.66 4.99
CA PHE A 71 23.80 -17.99 4.37
C PHE A 71 23.81 -19.36 3.68
N GLN A 72 24.88 -19.70 2.97
CA GLN A 72 24.99 -21.02 2.34
C GLN A 72 25.14 -22.15 3.36
N SER A 73 25.75 -21.88 4.53
CA SER A 73 25.93 -22.93 5.57
C SER A 73 24.64 -23.17 6.35
N ILE A 74 24.03 -22.12 6.93
CA ILE A 74 22.95 -22.22 7.93
C ILE A 74 21.70 -21.41 7.57
N GLY A 75 21.68 -20.75 6.42
CA GLY A 75 20.53 -20.00 5.93
C GLY A 75 20.19 -18.77 6.78
N LEU A 76 18.91 -18.47 6.88
CA LEU A 76 18.38 -17.26 7.58
C LEU A 76 18.69 -17.23 9.09
N VAL A 77 19.04 -18.35 9.69
CA VAL A 77 19.45 -18.42 11.10
C VAL A 77 20.72 -17.60 11.37
N SER A 78 21.52 -17.27 10.34
CA SER A 78 22.71 -16.44 10.41
C SER A 78 22.47 -15.09 11.12
N PHE A 79 21.29 -14.51 10.97
CA PHE A 79 20.92 -13.29 11.68
C PHE A 79 20.90 -13.48 13.21
N LEU A 80 20.38 -14.60 13.71
CA LEU A 80 20.34 -14.89 15.14
C LEU A 80 21.74 -15.02 15.74
N ILE A 81 22.71 -15.53 14.97
CA ILE A 81 24.12 -15.63 15.39
C ILE A 81 24.70 -14.25 15.62
N SER A 82 24.44 -13.28 14.74
CA SER A 82 24.89 -11.89 14.93
C SER A 82 24.39 -11.34 16.26
N PHE A 83 23.11 -11.53 16.59
CA PHE A 83 22.55 -11.10 17.88
C PHE A 83 23.17 -11.83 19.07
N THR A 84 23.40 -13.14 18.96
CA THR A 84 24.07 -13.89 20.05
C THR A 84 25.49 -13.38 20.31
N ILE A 85 26.29 -13.09 19.28
CA ILE A 85 27.62 -12.50 19.42
C ILE A 85 27.55 -11.12 20.08
N LEU A 86 26.56 -10.28 19.70
CA LEU A 86 26.33 -8.96 20.29
C LEU A 86 26.08 -9.06 21.80
N PHE A 87 25.10 -9.89 22.18
CA PHE A 87 24.73 -10.05 23.59
C PHE A 87 25.84 -10.75 24.40
N THR A 88 26.58 -11.67 23.78
CA THR A 88 27.77 -12.28 24.42
C THR A 88 28.82 -11.22 24.72
N GLY A 89 29.09 -10.28 23.81
CA GLY A 89 29.99 -9.17 24.01
C GLY A 89 29.53 -8.26 25.17
N VAL A 90 28.25 -7.89 25.18
CA VAL A 90 27.65 -7.07 26.26
C VAL A 90 27.73 -7.77 27.62
N ASN A 91 27.39 -9.08 27.68
CA ASN A 91 27.43 -9.88 28.89
C ASN A 91 28.87 -10.07 29.41
N LEU A 92 29.84 -10.20 28.50
CA LEU A 92 31.25 -10.32 28.84
C LEU A 92 31.79 -9.03 29.49
N ILE A 93 31.41 -7.86 28.99
CA ILE A 93 31.74 -6.56 29.61
C ILE A 93 31.11 -6.44 30.99
N LYS A 94 29.85 -6.87 31.14
CA LYS A 94 29.09 -6.75 32.39
C LYS A 94 29.56 -7.72 33.47
N ASN A 95 29.69 -8.99 33.13
CA ASN A 95 29.95 -10.08 34.08
C ASN A 95 31.42 -10.45 34.21
N LYS A 96 32.27 -10.06 33.24
CA LYS A 96 33.73 -10.28 33.20
C LYS A 96 34.14 -11.77 33.35
N ASN A 97 33.29 -12.67 32.88
CA ASN A 97 33.47 -14.12 32.94
C ASN A 97 33.54 -14.75 31.55
N PHE A 98 34.68 -15.37 31.22
CA PHE A 98 34.89 -16.02 29.91
C PHE A 98 34.04 -17.27 29.67
N LEU A 99 33.57 -17.97 30.73
CA LEU A 99 32.72 -19.16 30.62
C LEU A 99 31.44 -18.88 29.81
N ILE A 100 30.95 -17.64 29.85
CA ILE A 100 29.78 -17.19 29.08
C ILE A 100 29.96 -17.43 27.56
N ILE A 101 31.18 -17.31 27.02
CA ILE A 101 31.47 -17.56 25.61
C ILE A 101 31.19 -19.00 25.27
N ILE A 102 31.64 -19.94 26.11
CA ILE A 102 31.50 -21.39 25.88
C ILE A 102 30.03 -21.79 25.97
N GLU A 103 29.33 -21.30 26.98
CA GLU A 103 27.89 -21.56 27.16
C GLU A 103 27.06 -21.03 25.97
N ASN A 104 27.27 -19.79 25.58
CA ASN A 104 26.56 -19.18 24.47
C ASN A 104 26.89 -19.86 23.13
N PHE A 105 28.15 -20.26 22.90
CA PHE A 105 28.55 -21.00 21.72
C PHE A 105 27.83 -22.34 21.62
N PHE A 106 27.75 -23.11 22.73
CA PHE A 106 27.04 -24.38 22.77
C PHE A 106 25.57 -24.23 22.36
N PHE A 107 24.86 -23.29 22.94
CA PHE A 107 23.45 -23.02 22.59
C PHE A 107 23.29 -22.48 21.16
N THR A 108 24.27 -21.72 20.65
CA THR A 108 24.30 -21.23 19.26
C THR A 108 24.31 -22.38 18.27
N VAL A 109 25.14 -23.38 18.51
CA VAL A 109 25.20 -24.58 17.64
C VAL A 109 23.86 -25.31 17.62
N ILE A 110 23.22 -25.49 18.80
CA ILE A 110 21.97 -26.23 18.91
C ILE A 110 20.82 -25.48 18.17
N TYR A 111 20.61 -24.19 18.46
CA TYR A 111 19.52 -23.47 17.78
C TYR A 111 19.80 -23.26 16.29
N SER A 112 21.08 -23.21 15.87
CA SER A 112 21.43 -23.09 14.45
C SER A 112 21.03 -24.35 13.68
N ILE A 113 21.29 -25.55 14.21
CA ILE A 113 20.87 -26.82 13.61
C ILE A 113 19.33 -26.89 13.55
N LEU A 114 18.66 -26.62 14.66
CA LEU A 114 17.18 -26.66 14.74
C LEU A 114 16.54 -25.62 13.83
N GLY A 115 17.09 -24.43 13.77
CA GLY A 115 16.58 -23.34 12.92
C GLY A 115 16.81 -23.60 11.44
N SER A 116 17.97 -24.13 11.05
CA SER A 116 18.23 -24.56 9.67
C SER A 116 17.26 -25.67 9.24
N LEU A 117 16.99 -26.63 10.12
CA LEU A 117 16.00 -27.70 9.89
C LEU A 117 14.57 -27.11 9.79
N PHE A 118 14.23 -26.16 10.63
CA PHE A 118 12.93 -25.48 10.59
C PHE A 118 12.72 -24.77 9.25
N PHE A 119 13.67 -23.96 8.81
CA PHE A 119 13.56 -23.24 7.55
C PHE A 119 13.54 -24.18 6.35
N SER A 120 14.34 -25.25 6.34
CA SER A 120 14.34 -26.21 5.25
C SER A 120 13.05 -27.06 5.18
N THR A 121 12.33 -27.25 6.31
CA THR A 121 11.10 -28.05 6.36
C THR A 121 9.85 -27.24 6.02
N PHE A 122 9.74 -26.00 6.52
CA PHE A 122 8.53 -25.19 6.44
C PHE A 122 8.62 -24.04 5.44
N PHE A 123 9.83 -23.58 5.10
CA PHE A 123 10.09 -22.45 4.22
C PHE A 123 11.25 -22.75 3.26
N SER A 124 11.17 -23.89 2.53
CA SER A 124 12.23 -24.37 1.64
C SER A 124 12.54 -23.42 0.50
N ASP A 125 11.51 -22.80 -0.07
CA ASP A 125 11.63 -21.98 -1.28
C ASP A 125 12.14 -20.58 -0.93
N SER A 126 13.25 -20.18 -1.53
CA SER A 126 13.86 -18.88 -1.35
C SER A 126 14.15 -18.23 -2.69
N PHE A 127 13.64 -17.02 -2.85
CA PHE A 127 14.04 -16.13 -3.95
C PHE A 127 15.47 -15.59 -3.75
N TRP A 128 15.91 -15.49 -2.50
CA TRP A 128 17.15 -14.82 -2.10
C TRP A 128 18.34 -15.74 -1.97
N LEU A 129 18.10 -17.00 -1.58
CA LEU A 129 19.11 -18.03 -1.37
C LEU A 129 18.88 -19.19 -2.35
N SER A 130 19.22 -18.97 -3.62
CA SER A 130 18.88 -19.87 -4.72
C SER A 130 19.60 -21.23 -4.67
N ILE A 131 20.79 -21.32 -4.04
CA ILE A 131 21.62 -22.54 -4.05
C ILE A 131 21.16 -23.54 -2.98
N ASN A 132 21.15 -23.12 -1.70
CA ASN A 132 20.84 -24.01 -0.57
C ASN A 132 19.52 -23.67 0.15
N GLY A 133 18.73 -22.74 -0.40
CA GLY A 133 17.45 -22.33 0.19
C GLY A 133 17.59 -21.67 1.57
N ASN A 134 16.44 -21.41 2.22
CA ASN A 134 16.37 -20.66 3.49
C ASN A 134 17.03 -21.40 4.68
N GLY A 135 17.16 -22.72 4.63
CA GLY A 135 17.77 -23.53 5.68
C GLY A 135 19.30 -23.73 5.53
N GLY A 136 19.88 -23.33 4.39
CA GLY A 136 21.28 -23.57 4.09
C GLY A 136 21.64 -25.04 3.95
N PHE A 137 22.93 -25.31 3.77
CA PHE A 137 23.47 -26.70 3.63
C PHE A 137 23.12 -27.58 4.83
N VAL A 138 23.22 -27.06 6.06
CA VAL A 138 22.89 -27.80 7.28
C VAL A 138 21.42 -28.24 7.27
N GLY A 139 20.49 -27.37 6.83
CA GLY A 139 19.06 -27.70 6.71
C GLY A 139 18.82 -28.82 5.70
N ILE A 140 19.44 -28.77 4.52
CA ILE A 140 19.36 -29.83 3.49
C ILE A 140 19.94 -31.14 4.00
N PHE A 141 21.08 -31.10 4.68
CA PHE A 141 21.69 -32.30 5.26
C PHE A 141 20.76 -33.03 6.22
N PHE A 142 20.06 -32.28 7.10
CA PHE A 142 19.15 -32.88 8.07
C PHE A 142 17.82 -33.33 7.46
N GLN A 143 17.43 -32.86 6.26
CA GLN A 143 16.23 -33.34 5.55
C GLN A 143 16.33 -34.87 5.24
N ASN A 144 17.53 -35.41 5.12
CA ASN A 144 17.75 -36.84 4.86
C ASN A 144 17.84 -37.69 6.14
N THR A 145 17.50 -37.11 7.30
CA THR A 145 17.59 -37.80 8.60
C THR A 145 16.22 -38.21 9.12
N PHE A 146 16.23 -39.12 10.11
CA PHE A 146 15.02 -39.58 10.82
C PHE A 146 14.26 -38.45 11.46
N LEU A 147 14.91 -37.36 11.89
CA LEU A 147 14.30 -36.18 12.47
C LEU A 147 13.31 -35.51 11.50
N PHE A 148 13.65 -35.41 10.25
CA PHE A 148 12.76 -34.83 9.23
C PHE A 148 11.49 -35.67 9.04
N ASN A 149 11.61 -37.00 9.02
CA ASN A 149 10.44 -37.86 8.91
C ASN A 149 9.53 -37.75 10.12
N LEU A 150 10.07 -37.58 11.31
CA LEU A 150 9.32 -37.37 12.55
C LEU A 150 8.56 -36.04 12.55
N LEU A 151 9.18 -34.98 12.03
CA LEU A 151 8.55 -33.67 11.91
C LEU A 151 7.42 -33.66 10.89
N ASN A 152 7.49 -34.47 9.85
CA ASN A 152 6.45 -34.55 8.82
C ASN A 152 5.21 -35.37 9.25
N LEU A 153 5.23 -36.10 10.37
CA LEU A 153 4.07 -36.83 10.88
C LEU A 153 2.90 -35.89 11.21
N ASN A 154 3.18 -34.73 11.78
CA ASN A 154 2.16 -33.69 12.00
C ASN A 154 2.78 -32.30 11.84
N LYS A 155 2.76 -31.78 10.61
CA LYS A 155 3.43 -30.51 10.25
C LYS A 155 3.01 -29.32 11.12
N ASN A 156 1.75 -29.18 11.46
CA ASN A 156 1.27 -28.03 12.23
C ASN A 156 1.78 -28.05 13.67
N ILE A 157 1.75 -29.19 14.32
CA ILE A 157 2.27 -29.32 15.69
C ILE A 157 3.78 -29.17 15.70
N SER A 158 4.49 -29.80 14.77
CA SER A 158 5.96 -29.73 14.63
C SER A 158 6.43 -28.29 14.38
N PHE A 159 5.69 -27.50 13.62
CA PHE A 159 5.96 -26.07 13.39
C PHE A 159 6.04 -25.28 14.70
N PHE A 160 4.99 -25.38 15.53
CA PHE A 160 4.96 -24.65 16.79
C PHE A 160 5.97 -25.14 17.81
N ILE A 161 6.16 -26.46 17.90
CA ILE A 161 7.15 -27.05 18.83
C ILE A 161 8.56 -26.59 18.46
N LEU A 162 8.97 -26.67 17.18
CA LEU A 162 10.29 -26.22 16.74
C LEU A 162 10.48 -24.72 16.92
N LEU A 163 9.49 -23.92 16.57
CA LEU A 163 9.55 -22.47 16.74
C LEU A 163 9.77 -22.08 18.20
N ILE A 164 8.98 -22.66 19.12
CA ILE A 164 9.09 -22.39 20.55
C ILE A 164 10.44 -22.88 21.07
N LEU A 165 10.90 -24.05 20.66
CA LEU A 165 12.19 -24.61 21.10
C LEU A 165 13.37 -23.74 20.65
N ILE A 166 13.38 -23.30 19.38
CA ILE A 166 14.40 -22.38 18.86
C ILE A 166 14.40 -21.08 19.64
N LEU A 167 13.22 -20.51 19.90
CA LEU A 167 13.08 -19.27 20.66
C LEU A 167 13.62 -19.41 22.10
N ILE A 168 13.28 -20.49 22.78
CA ILE A 168 13.74 -20.75 24.16
C ILE A 168 15.27 -20.89 24.17
N ILE A 169 15.87 -21.71 23.29
CA ILE A 169 17.30 -21.92 23.23
C ILE A 169 18.04 -20.63 22.87
N PHE A 170 17.51 -19.86 21.94
CA PHE A 170 18.04 -18.53 21.59
C PHE A 170 18.02 -17.58 22.79
N LEU A 171 16.91 -17.49 23.54
CA LEU A 171 16.81 -16.67 24.75
C LEU A 171 17.81 -17.09 25.84
N ILE A 172 18.05 -18.40 25.99
CA ILE A 172 19.08 -18.93 26.88
C ILE A 172 20.46 -18.51 26.38
N SER A 173 20.75 -18.60 25.06
CA SER A 173 22.06 -18.27 24.50
C SER A 173 22.46 -16.80 24.65
N ILE A 174 21.49 -15.88 24.74
CA ILE A 174 21.74 -14.46 25.00
C ILE A 174 21.72 -14.11 26.50
N ASN A 175 21.59 -15.11 27.38
CA ASN A 175 21.42 -14.91 28.83
C ASN A 175 20.30 -13.92 29.18
N PHE A 176 19.14 -14.09 28.54
CA PHE A 176 18.01 -13.19 28.69
C PHE A 176 17.38 -13.26 30.08
N ASN A 177 17.44 -12.15 30.83
CA ASN A 177 16.90 -12.10 32.18
C ASN A 177 15.41 -11.69 32.14
N ILE A 178 14.54 -12.69 32.30
CA ILE A 178 13.06 -12.50 32.30
C ILE A 178 12.61 -11.46 33.32
N LYS A 179 13.28 -11.34 34.49
CA LYS A 179 12.93 -10.35 35.51
C LYS A 179 13.19 -8.90 35.05
N SER A 180 14.24 -8.67 34.27
CA SER A 180 14.50 -7.33 33.69
C SER A 180 13.44 -6.97 32.62
N PHE A 181 13.03 -7.93 31.82
CA PHE A 181 12.00 -7.73 30.78
C PHE A 181 10.62 -7.47 31.40
N THR A 182 10.23 -8.23 32.43
CA THR A 182 8.97 -8.01 33.15
C THR A 182 8.95 -6.65 33.87
N ASN A 183 10.09 -6.16 34.32
CA ASN A 183 10.20 -4.81 34.92
C ASN A 183 10.06 -3.71 33.86
N ILE A 184 10.66 -3.85 32.69
CA ILE A 184 10.50 -2.92 31.57
C ILE A 184 9.04 -2.95 31.09
N PHE A 185 8.45 -4.13 30.97
CA PHE A 185 7.05 -4.31 30.56
C PHE A 185 6.09 -3.71 31.62
N LYS A 186 6.34 -3.95 32.91
CA LYS A 186 5.61 -3.29 34.00
C LYS A 186 5.75 -1.77 33.96
N TYR A 187 6.95 -1.25 33.70
CA TYR A 187 7.16 0.19 33.57
C TYR A 187 6.36 0.80 32.42
N PHE A 188 6.31 0.13 31.25
CA PHE A 188 5.48 0.56 30.11
C PHE A 188 3.98 0.48 30.46
N PHE A 189 3.52 -0.62 31.04
CA PHE A 189 2.11 -0.78 31.40
C PHE A 189 1.68 0.12 32.56
N THR A 190 2.54 0.42 33.50
CA THR A 190 2.24 1.39 34.57
C THR A 190 2.22 2.83 34.05
N LYS A 191 2.99 3.14 33.01
CA LYS A 191 2.93 4.45 32.37
C LYS A 191 1.62 4.61 31.58
N ILE A 192 1.20 3.58 30.84
CA ILE A 192 -0.09 3.57 30.12
C ILE A 192 -1.26 3.66 31.12
N LYS A 193 -1.22 2.91 32.25
CA LYS A 193 -2.25 2.97 33.29
C LYS A 193 -2.32 4.31 34.02
N LYS A 194 -1.20 5.01 34.19
CA LYS A 194 -1.18 6.35 34.77
C LYS A 194 -1.73 7.43 33.84
N GLU A 195 -1.63 7.23 32.52
CA GLU A 195 -2.28 8.12 31.54
C GLU A 195 -3.80 7.86 31.48
N GLU A 196 -4.26 6.61 31.66
CA GLU A 196 -5.69 6.28 31.75
C GLU A 196 -6.33 6.69 33.09
N GLU A 197 -5.61 6.62 34.22
CA GLU A 197 -6.13 7.03 35.54
C GLU A 197 -6.26 8.54 35.71
N ASN A 198 -5.56 9.36 34.94
CA ASN A 198 -5.71 10.82 34.99
C ASN A 198 -6.89 11.36 34.15
N GLU A 199 -7.54 10.53 33.33
CA GLU A 199 -8.76 10.91 32.59
C GLU A 199 -10.09 10.46 33.25
N ILE A 200 -10.03 9.72 34.37
CA ILE A 200 -11.22 9.19 35.04
C ILE A 200 -11.31 9.71 36.48
N ILE A 201 -11.50 11.01 36.66
CA ILE A 201 -12.12 11.54 37.89
C ILE A 201 -12.90 12.80 37.53
N ASN A 202 -14.12 12.62 37.08
CA ASN A 202 -15.26 13.50 37.42
C ASN A 202 -16.56 12.69 37.20
N PRO A 203 -17.30 12.34 38.24
CA PRO A 203 -18.61 11.72 38.09
C PRO A 203 -19.62 12.80 37.70
N ILE A 204 -20.05 12.80 36.46
CA ILE A 204 -21.17 13.61 36.02
C ILE A 204 -22.44 12.90 36.44
N GLN A 205 -23.14 13.57 37.37
CA GLN A 205 -24.50 13.23 37.80
C GLN A 205 -25.45 13.21 36.59
N HIS A 206 -26.26 12.16 36.48
CA HIS A 206 -27.33 12.06 35.53
C HIS A 206 -28.41 13.11 35.87
N GLU A 207 -28.51 14.17 35.09
CA GLU A 207 -29.72 14.93 34.90
C GLU A 207 -30.29 14.60 33.52
N GLU A 208 -31.47 14.01 33.51
CA GLU A 208 -32.32 13.88 32.32
C GLU A 208 -32.74 15.27 31.83
N GLN A 209 -32.02 15.81 30.86
CA GLN A 209 -32.47 17.03 30.16
C GLN A 209 -33.13 16.67 28.84
N LYS A 210 -34.36 17.21 28.71
CA LYS A 210 -35.13 17.21 27.47
C LYS A 210 -34.28 17.63 26.28
N ILE A 211 -34.31 16.81 25.23
CA ILE A 211 -33.68 17.08 23.94
C ILE A 211 -34.35 18.31 23.32
N ASN A 212 -33.78 19.47 23.49
CA ASN A 212 -34.21 20.71 22.85
C ASN A 212 -33.62 20.79 21.43
N GLU A 213 -34.32 21.45 20.54
CA GLU A 213 -33.98 21.65 19.12
C GLU A 213 -32.60 22.32 18.87
N ASP A 214 -31.94 22.89 19.90
CA ASP A 214 -30.60 23.49 19.81
C ASP A 214 -29.46 22.50 19.68
N SER A 215 -29.65 21.23 20.07
CA SER A 215 -28.62 20.19 19.91
C SER A 215 -28.39 19.82 18.43
N GLN A 216 -29.33 20.10 17.54
CA GLN A 216 -29.17 19.86 16.11
C GLN A 216 -28.28 20.91 15.43
N LYS A 217 -28.21 22.13 15.96
CA LYS A 217 -27.33 23.19 15.43
C LYS A 217 -25.86 22.96 15.78
N LEU A 218 -25.57 22.45 17.00
CA LEU A 218 -24.20 22.21 17.45
C LEU A 218 -23.52 21.05 16.73
N ILE A 219 -24.30 20.08 16.22
CA ILE A 219 -23.76 18.94 15.43
C ILE A 219 -23.37 19.40 14.02
N GLN A 220 -23.99 20.46 13.51
CA GLN A 220 -23.76 20.99 12.16
C GLN A 220 -22.51 21.87 12.08
N GLU A 221 -22.09 22.50 13.18
CA GLU A 221 -20.89 23.35 13.25
C GLU A 221 -19.58 22.55 13.25
N ASN A 222 -19.65 21.25 13.52
CA ASN A 222 -18.47 20.38 13.60
C ASN A 222 -18.20 19.54 12.32
N LEU A 223 -18.96 19.75 11.26
CA LEU A 223 -18.62 19.17 9.95
C LEU A 223 -17.58 20.06 9.26
N PRO A 224 -16.48 19.51 8.74
CA PRO A 224 -15.43 20.30 8.10
C PRO A 224 -15.90 20.97 6.80
N PHE A 225 -17.05 20.63 6.27
CA PHE A 225 -17.72 21.37 5.20
C PHE A 225 -19.05 21.94 5.71
N ASN A 226 -19.12 23.25 5.79
CA ASN A 226 -20.36 23.96 6.00
C ASN A 226 -21.26 23.76 4.79
N ILE A 227 -22.28 22.92 4.92
CA ILE A 227 -23.39 22.93 3.98
C ILE A 227 -24.13 24.24 4.23
N LYS A 228 -23.68 25.32 3.59
CA LYS A 228 -24.47 26.59 3.57
C LYS A 228 -25.84 26.22 3.07
N ASN A 229 -26.87 26.45 3.93
CA ASN A 229 -28.26 26.41 3.53
C ASN A 229 -28.47 27.51 2.47
N SER A 230 -28.13 27.24 1.24
CA SER A 230 -28.62 28.02 0.13
C SER A 230 -30.08 27.58 -0.06
N GLU A 231 -30.99 28.40 0.39
CA GLU A 231 -32.46 28.23 0.24
C GLU A 231 -32.96 28.23 -1.21
N LYS A 232 -32.06 28.07 -2.18
CA LYS A 232 -32.45 27.78 -3.56
C LYS A 232 -32.27 26.27 -3.77
N LYS A 233 -33.33 25.50 -3.58
CA LYS A 233 -33.48 24.11 -4.08
C LYS A 233 -33.37 24.09 -5.60
N TYR A 234 -32.18 24.30 -6.12
CA TYR A 234 -31.89 23.88 -7.49
C TYR A 234 -31.95 22.35 -7.51
N LYS A 235 -32.98 21.84 -8.17
CA LYS A 235 -33.16 20.39 -8.34
C LYS A 235 -32.08 19.93 -9.32
N PHE A 236 -30.91 19.51 -8.79
CA PHE A 236 -29.80 18.97 -9.58
C PHE A 236 -30.30 17.83 -10.48
N LYS A 237 -30.03 17.89 -11.77
CA LYS A 237 -30.44 16.88 -12.75
C LYS A 237 -29.22 16.06 -13.13
N LEU A 238 -29.35 14.73 -13.05
CA LEU A 238 -28.31 13.81 -13.54
C LEU A 238 -28.13 13.97 -15.04
N PRO A 239 -26.93 13.68 -15.59
CA PRO A 239 -26.67 13.75 -17.03
C PRO A 239 -27.60 12.81 -17.83
N SER A 240 -28.04 13.27 -19.01
CA SER A 240 -28.81 12.42 -19.93
C SER A 240 -27.93 11.35 -20.58
N LEU A 241 -28.47 10.16 -20.77
CA LEU A 241 -27.80 9.07 -21.52
C LEU A 241 -27.53 9.45 -22.98
N ASP A 242 -28.15 10.50 -23.50
CA ASP A 242 -27.95 10.97 -24.88
C ASP A 242 -26.60 11.63 -25.12
N PHE A 243 -25.89 11.99 -24.05
CA PHE A 243 -24.50 12.45 -24.15
C PHE A 243 -23.53 11.31 -24.50
N LEU A 244 -23.96 10.05 -24.31
CA LEU A 244 -23.16 8.86 -24.56
C LEU A 244 -23.54 8.21 -25.90
N LYS A 245 -22.54 7.81 -26.67
CA LYS A 245 -22.72 7.11 -27.92
C LYS A 245 -23.34 5.72 -27.71
N SER A 246 -24.11 5.30 -28.69
CA SER A 246 -24.65 3.93 -28.82
C SER A 246 -24.09 3.25 -30.05
N PRO A 247 -23.97 1.90 -30.05
CA PRO A 247 -23.49 1.17 -31.21
C PRO A 247 -24.42 1.42 -32.43
N THR A 248 -23.81 1.62 -33.59
CA THR A 248 -24.52 1.78 -34.85
C THR A 248 -25.07 0.44 -35.36
N LYS A 249 -26.13 0.49 -36.16
CA LYS A 249 -26.70 -0.75 -36.78
C LYS A 249 -25.68 -1.50 -37.65
N THR A 250 -24.77 -0.76 -38.28
CA THR A 250 -23.70 -1.33 -39.11
C THR A 250 -22.63 -2.06 -38.30
N GLU A 251 -22.31 -1.60 -37.10
CA GLU A 251 -21.36 -2.28 -36.19
C GLU A 251 -21.95 -3.59 -35.66
N ARG A 252 -23.24 -3.60 -35.28
CA ARG A 252 -23.94 -4.82 -34.86
C ARG A 252 -24.05 -5.88 -35.93
N ASN A 253 -24.20 -5.49 -37.22
CA ASN A 253 -24.35 -6.45 -38.32
C ASN A 253 -23.00 -7.06 -38.73
N LYS A 254 -21.88 -6.38 -38.58
CA LYS A 254 -20.55 -6.90 -38.90
C LYS A 254 -20.11 -8.05 -37.98
N SER A 255 -20.56 -8.07 -36.72
CA SER A 255 -20.23 -9.12 -35.78
C SER A 255 -20.82 -10.50 -36.13
N HIS A 256 -21.81 -10.55 -36.96
CA HIS A 256 -22.48 -11.82 -37.34
C HIS A 256 -21.90 -12.52 -38.57
N THR A 257 -20.98 -11.88 -39.32
CA THR A 257 -20.53 -12.36 -40.65
C THR A 257 -19.10 -12.93 -40.65
N GLU A 258 -18.45 -13.14 -39.53
CA GLU A 258 -17.05 -13.55 -39.45
C GLU A 258 -16.81 -15.04 -39.69
N GLU A 259 -15.70 -15.32 -40.38
CA GLU A 259 -15.15 -16.65 -40.62
C GLU A 259 -14.83 -17.36 -39.30
N LYS A 260 -15.33 -18.56 -39.18
CA LYS A 260 -15.13 -19.43 -38.02
C LYS A 260 -13.68 -19.93 -37.99
N VAL A 261 -12.93 -19.69 -36.92
CA VAL A 261 -11.89 -20.66 -36.57
C VAL A 261 -12.65 -21.93 -36.23
N ASP A 262 -12.54 -22.92 -37.12
CA ASP A 262 -13.28 -24.15 -36.99
C ASP A 262 -12.79 -24.92 -35.76
N GLU A 263 -13.74 -25.37 -34.94
CA GLU A 263 -13.44 -26.14 -33.71
C GLU A 263 -12.48 -27.31 -34.02
N SER A 264 -12.67 -27.95 -35.18
CA SER A 264 -11.82 -29.03 -35.69
C SER A 264 -10.37 -28.60 -35.94
N THR A 265 -10.12 -27.33 -36.30
CA THR A 265 -8.79 -26.80 -36.54
C THR A 265 -8.02 -26.62 -35.23
N LEU A 266 -8.67 -26.11 -34.18
CA LEU A 266 -8.03 -25.95 -32.85
C LEU A 266 -7.75 -27.32 -32.20
N GLU A 267 -8.65 -28.29 -32.34
CA GLU A 267 -8.44 -29.67 -31.87
C GLU A 267 -7.25 -30.33 -32.55
N LYS A 268 -7.11 -30.16 -33.90
CA LYS A 268 -5.93 -30.65 -34.64
C LYS A 268 -4.63 -30.02 -34.20
N ILE A 269 -4.61 -28.68 -34.02
CA ILE A 269 -3.42 -27.98 -33.52
C ILE A 269 -2.99 -28.54 -32.13
N LEU A 270 -3.95 -28.74 -31.22
CA LEU A 270 -3.66 -29.32 -29.92
C LEU A 270 -3.15 -30.75 -30.02
N LEU A 271 -3.73 -31.56 -30.93
CA LEU A 271 -3.27 -32.93 -31.15
C LEU A 271 -1.84 -32.99 -31.71
N ASP A 272 -1.48 -32.08 -32.65
CA ASP A 272 -0.13 -31.97 -33.18
C ASP A 272 0.93 -31.69 -32.10
N PHE A 273 0.55 -31.00 -31.01
CA PHE A 273 1.39 -30.79 -29.81
C PHE A 273 1.26 -31.93 -28.78
N GLY A 274 0.59 -33.02 -29.13
CA GLY A 274 0.42 -34.20 -28.27
C GLY A 274 -0.51 -33.89 -27.06
N VAL A 275 -1.55 -33.07 -27.29
CA VAL A 275 -2.63 -32.78 -26.37
C VAL A 275 -3.93 -33.31 -26.92
N GLU A 276 -4.36 -34.48 -26.49
CA GLU A 276 -5.63 -35.09 -26.88
C GLU A 276 -6.77 -34.49 -26.03
N GLY A 277 -7.94 -34.28 -26.65
CA GLY A 277 -9.12 -33.75 -26.01
C GLY A 277 -10.17 -33.30 -27.00
N LYS A 278 -11.26 -32.70 -26.51
CA LYS A 278 -12.37 -32.19 -27.32
C LYS A 278 -12.85 -30.83 -26.84
N ILE A 279 -13.29 -29.99 -27.77
CA ILE A 279 -13.95 -28.73 -27.47
C ILE A 279 -15.41 -29.05 -27.13
N LYS A 280 -15.84 -28.73 -25.91
CA LYS A 280 -17.22 -28.96 -25.43
C LYS A 280 -18.15 -27.81 -25.75
N LYS A 281 -17.61 -26.58 -25.69
CA LYS A 281 -18.43 -25.39 -25.87
C LYS A 281 -17.61 -24.24 -26.41
N VAL A 282 -18.20 -23.47 -27.31
CA VAL A 282 -17.63 -22.22 -27.81
C VAL A 282 -18.54 -21.07 -27.46
N SER A 283 -17.98 -20.10 -26.76
CA SER A 283 -18.69 -18.87 -26.33
C SER A 283 -18.05 -17.67 -27.02
N ARG A 284 -18.80 -17.04 -27.96
CA ARG A 284 -18.33 -15.86 -28.68
C ARG A 284 -18.64 -14.60 -27.88
N GLY A 285 -17.65 -13.76 -27.74
CA GLY A 285 -17.77 -12.47 -27.08
C GLY A 285 -17.48 -11.30 -28.03
N PRO A 286 -17.51 -10.07 -27.49
CA PRO A 286 -17.28 -8.86 -28.31
C PRO A 286 -15.84 -8.73 -28.81
N VAL A 287 -14.87 -9.28 -28.07
CA VAL A 287 -13.44 -9.10 -28.34
C VAL A 287 -12.72 -10.43 -28.54
N VAL A 288 -13.10 -11.46 -27.77
CA VAL A 288 -12.48 -12.79 -27.81
C VAL A 288 -13.53 -13.88 -27.86
N THR A 289 -13.15 -15.02 -28.45
CA THR A 289 -13.92 -16.27 -28.44
C THR A 289 -13.29 -17.23 -27.44
N LEU A 290 -14.09 -17.73 -26.49
CA LEU A 290 -13.70 -18.72 -25.48
C LEU A 290 -14.06 -20.13 -26.01
N ASN A 291 -13.04 -20.97 -26.14
CA ASN A 291 -13.18 -22.39 -26.45
C ASN A 291 -12.95 -23.20 -25.18
N GLU A 292 -13.99 -23.89 -24.72
CA GLU A 292 -13.91 -24.75 -23.52
C GLU A 292 -13.43 -26.15 -23.95
N PHE A 293 -12.13 -26.40 -23.74
CA PHE A 293 -11.47 -27.64 -24.11
C PHE A 293 -11.41 -28.59 -22.95
N GLU A 294 -11.85 -29.83 -23.14
CA GLU A 294 -11.70 -30.93 -22.17
C GLU A 294 -10.53 -31.82 -22.58
N PRO A 295 -9.40 -31.76 -21.86
CA PRO A 295 -8.26 -32.63 -22.15
C PRO A 295 -8.54 -34.09 -21.78
N ALA A 296 -7.92 -35.02 -22.48
CA ALA A 296 -7.96 -36.42 -22.14
C ALA A 296 -7.33 -36.69 -20.74
N ALA A 297 -7.75 -37.78 -20.12
CA ALA A 297 -7.27 -38.15 -18.79
C ALA A 297 -5.75 -38.33 -18.77
N GLY A 298 -5.08 -37.76 -17.75
CA GLY A 298 -3.64 -37.83 -17.56
C GLY A 298 -2.84 -36.66 -18.16
N ILE A 299 -3.45 -35.74 -18.90
CA ILE A 299 -2.77 -34.55 -19.43
C ILE A 299 -2.67 -33.48 -18.35
N LYS A 300 -1.46 -33.01 -18.09
CA LYS A 300 -1.22 -31.95 -17.13
C LYS A 300 -1.67 -30.60 -17.69
N VAL A 301 -2.45 -29.85 -16.92
CA VAL A 301 -2.93 -28.49 -17.28
C VAL A 301 -1.77 -27.54 -17.62
N SER A 302 -0.65 -27.62 -16.90
CA SER A 302 0.55 -26.82 -17.14
C SER A 302 1.15 -27.04 -18.53
N LYS A 303 1.04 -28.27 -19.10
CA LYS A 303 1.49 -28.54 -20.47
C LYS A 303 0.69 -27.69 -21.47
N ILE A 304 -0.62 -27.60 -21.28
CA ILE A 304 -1.52 -26.85 -22.19
C ILE A 304 -1.29 -25.35 -22.04
N ILE A 305 -1.17 -24.84 -20.79
CA ILE A 305 -0.93 -23.42 -20.53
C ILE A 305 0.35 -22.92 -21.22
N ASN A 306 1.41 -23.74 -21.20
CA ASN A 306 2.69 -23.39 -21.84
C ASN A 306 2.63 -23.34 -23.38
N LEU A 307 1.61 -23.91 -24.00
CA LEU A 307 1.41 -23.88 -25.46
C LEU A 307 0.73 -22.58 -25.95
N SER A 308 0.48 -21.60 -25.10
CA SER A 308 -0.24 -20.38 -25.47
C SER A 308 0.38 -19.65 -26.67
N GLU A 309 1.69 -19.52 -26.74
CA GLU A 309 2.43 -18.87 -27.83
C GLU A 309 2.39 -19.71 -29.12
N ASP A 310 2.48 -21.04 -29.00
CA ASP A 310 2.40 -21.95 -30.13
C ASP A 310 0.99 -21.99 -30.76
N ILE A 311 -0.05 -21.96 -29.90
CA ILE A 311 -1.45 -21.88 -30.34
C ILE A 311 -1.69 -20.55 -31.03
N ALA A 312 -1.23 -19.42 -30.45
CA ALA A 312 -1.36 -18.11 -31.08
C ALA A 312 -0.74 -18.08 -32.47
N ARG A 313 0.46 -18.63 -32.61
CA ARG A 313 1.16 -18.73 -33.94
C ARG A 313 0.39 -19.58 -34.94
N ASN A 314 -0.07 -20.78 -34.55
CA ASN A 314 -0.75 -21.69 -35.46
C ASN A 314 -2.17 -21.25 -35.84
N THR A 315 -2.81 -20.42 -34.99
CA THR A 315 -4.12 -19.80 -35.28
C THR A 315 -3.99 -18.43 -35.95
N SER A 316 -2.76 -17.97 -36.23
CA SER A 316 -2.47 -16.62 -36.75
C SER A 316 -3.09 -15.50 -35.89
N SER A 317 -3.18 -15.71 -34.60
CA SER A 317 -3.75 -14.78 -33.62
C SER A 317 -2.65 -13.94 -32.95
N GLU A 318 -2.97 -12.70 -32.58
CA GLU A 318 -2.01 -11.81 -31.86
C GLU A 318 -1.55 -12.40 -30.52
N SER A 319 -2.44 -13.09 -29.83
CA SER A 319 -2.17 -13.79 -28.58
C SER A 319 -3.18 -14.91 -28.36
N ALA A 320 -2.85 -15.87 -27.52
CA ALA A 320 -3.80 -16.86 -27.00
C ALA A 320 -3.68 -16.88 -25.48
N ARG A 321 -4.80 -16.78 -24.77
CA ARG A 321 -4.80 -16.91 -23.31
C ARG A 321 -5.44 -18.24 -22.91
N ILE A 322 -4.75 -18.99 -22.05
CA ILE A 322 -5.23 -20.27 -21.57
C ILE A 322 -5.41 -20.19 -20.06
N ALA A 323 -6.62 -20.46 -19.61
CA ALA A 323 -6.97 -20.39 -18.18
C ALA A 323 -7.86 -21.56 -17.77
N THR A 324 -7.73 -21.98 -16.53
CA THR A 324 -8.63 -22.99 -15.93
C THR A 324 -10.00 -22.38 -15.65
N ILE A 325 -11.08 -23.12 -15.94
CA ILE A 325 -12.45 -22.67 -15.64
C ILE A 325 -12.82 -23.22 -14.25
N PRO A 326 -13.03 -22.36 -13.24
CA PRO A 326 -13.37 -22.80 -11.89
C PRO A 326 -14.67 -23.62 -11.86
N GLY A 327 -14.64 -24.80 -11.24
CA GLY A 327 -15.79 -25.69 -11.12
C GLY A 327 -16.07 -26.55 -12.36
N SER A 328 -15.16 -26.56 -13.34
CA SER A 328 -15.22 -27.41 -14.54
C SER A 328 -13.92 -28.21 -14.69
N ASN A 329 -13.99 -29.36 -15.38
CA ASN A 329 -12.83 -30.12 -15.85
C ASN A 329 -12.29 -29.60 -17.18
N THR A 330 -12.84 -28.51 -17.71
CA THR A 330 -12.43 -27.88 -18.96
C THR A 330 -11.42 -26.77 -18.75
N ILE A 331 -10.63 -26.51 -19.77
CA ILE A 331 -9.68 -25.41 -19.87
C ILE A 331 -10.21 -24.43 -20.89
N GLY A 332 -10.25 -23.15 -20.54
CA GLY A 332 -10.63 -22.09 -21.47
C GLY A 332 -9.45 -21.67 -22.33
N ILE A 333 -9.60 -21.79 -23.65
CA ILE A 333 -8.68 -21.27 -24.65
C ILE A 333 -9.36 -20.05 -25.29
N GLU A 334 -8.83 -18.87 -24.98
CA GLU A 334 -9.37 -17.59 -25.42
C GLU A 334 -8.55 -17.09 -26.62
N LEU A 335 -9.21 -16.94 -27.77
CA LEU A 335 -8.62 -16.43 -29.01
C LEU A 335 -9.26 -15.10 -29.39
N PRO A 336 -8.47 -14.11 -29.84
CA PRO A 336 -9.02 -12.82 -30.28
C PRO A 336 -9.87 -12.98 -31.53
N ASN A 337 -10.98 -12.24 -31.61
CA ASN A 337 -11.78 -12.13 -32.78
C ASN A 337 -11.07 -11.31 -33.87
N SER A 338 -11.28 -11.61 -35.16
CA SER A 338 -10.73 -10.82 -36.27
C SER A 338 -11.32 -9.40 -36.27
N PHE A 339 -12.59 -9.25 -35.93
CA PHE A 339 -13.24 -7.97 -35.68
C PHE A 339 -13.57 -7.83 -34.19
N ARG A 340 -13.06 -6.76 -33.55
CA ARG A 340 -13.31 -6.47 -32.16
C ARG A 340 -14.37 -5.39 -32.02
N GLU A 341 -15.44 -5.71 -31.31
CA GLU A 341 -16.52 -4.76 -31.03
C GLU A 341 -16.12 -3.78 -29.93
N ASN A 342 -16.48 -2.52 -30.09
CA ASN A 342 -16.36 -1.56 -29.00
C ASN A 342 -17.47 -1.80 -27.96
N VAL A 343 -17.09 -1.87 -26.70
CA VAL A 343 -18.04 -1.89 -25.58
C VAL A 343 -18.39 -0.44 -25.22
N TYR A 344 -19.64 -0.04 -25.37
CA TYR A 344 -20.08 1.33 -25.10
C TYR A 344 -20.54 1.50 -23.66
N LEU A 345 -20.12 2.60 -23.01
CA LEU A 345 -20.50 2.91 -21.61
C LEU A 345 -22.03 3.01 -21.45
N ARG A 346 -22.73 3.56 -22.47
CA ARG A 346 -24.20 3.67 -22.48
C ARG A 346 -24.88 2.31 -22.25
N GLU A 347 -24.38 1.24 -22.86
CA GLU A 347 -24.98 -0.09 -22.73
C GLU A 347 -24.90 -0.63 -21.30
N ILE A 348 -23.79 -0.36 -20.61
CA ILE A 348 -23.59 -0.83 -19.23
C ILE A 348 -24.45 -0.01 -18.26
N ILE A 349 -24.46 1.32 -18.40
CA ILE A 349 -25.26 2.21 -17.53
C ILE A 349 -26.76 1.96 -17.71
N SER A 350 -27.20 1.64 -18.95
CA SER A 350 -28.61 1.32 -19.24
C SER A 350 -29.02 -0.08 -18.76
N SER A 351 -28.11 -0.91 -18.32
CA SER A 351 -28.41 -2.29 -17.90
C SER A 351 -29.19 -2.34 -16.58
N SER A 352 -30.04 -3.38 -16.44
CA SER A 352 -30.77 -3.62 -15.18
C SER A 352 -29.84 -3.81 -13.98
N ASN A 353 -28.61 -4.34 -14.21
CA ASN A 353 -27.62 -4.55 -13.18
C ASN A 353 -27.11 -3.22 -12.59
N PHE A 354 -26.97 -2.18 -13.42
CA PHE A 354 -26.57 -0.84 -12.96
C PHE A 354 -27.70 -0.14 -12.20
N ALA A 355 -28.93 -0.36 -12.61
CA ALA A 355 -30.12 0.25 -11.99
C ALA A 355 -30.50 -0.35 -10.62
N LYS A 356 -29.93 -1.49 -10.21
CA LYS A 356 -30.25 -2.14 -8.94
C LYS A 356 -30.10 -1.18 -7.77
N LYS A 357 -31.10 -1.18 -6.85
CA LYS A 357 -31.10 -0.33 -5.64
C LYS A 357 -30.05 -0.75 -4.61
N ASP A 358 -29.65 -2.02 -4.62
CA ASP A 358 -28.67 -2.56 -3.68
C ASP A 358 -27.26 -2.06 -3.93
N ASN A 359 -26.95 -1.66 -5.19
CA ASN A 359 -25.68 -1.08 -5.56
C ASN A 359 -25.64 0.39 -5.11
N LYS A 360 -24.83 0.68 -4.09
CA LYS A 360 -24.71 2.04 -3.52
C LYS A 360 -23.83 2.94 -4.39
N LEU A 361 -22.70 2.44 -4.82
CA LEU A 361 -21.73 3.13 -5.69
C LEU A 361 -21.42 2.29 -6.93
N PRO A 362 -22.40 2.10 -7.86
CA PRO A 362 -22.22 1.25 -9.01
C PRO A 362 -21.20 1.85 -9.99
N ILE A 363 -20.26 1.00 -10.43
CA ILE A 363 -19.29 1.34 -11.47
C ILE A 363 -19.44 0.38 -12.66
N ALA A 364 -19.38 0.91 -13.86
CA ALA A 364 -19.43 0.17 -15.10
C ALA A 364 -18.06 -0.47 -15.36
N LEU A 365 -17.91 -1.77 -15.10
CA LEU A 365 -16.67 -2.49 -15.37
C LEU A 365 -16.56 -2.91 -16.84
N GLY A 366 -17.67 -3.24 -17.50
CA GLY A 366 -17.65 -3.62 -18.91
C GLY A 366 -18.52 -4.80 -19.25
N LYS A 367 -18.09 -5.62 -20.22
CA LYS A 367 -18.73 -6.87 -20.62
C LYS A 367 -17.84 -8.07 -20.34
N SER A 368 -18.44 -9.18 -19.92
CA SER A 368 -17.76 -10.48 -19.84
C SER A 368 -17.34 -10.98 -21.23
N ILE A 369 -16.57 -12.06 -21.27
CA ILE A 369 -16.26 -12.79 -22.51
C ILE A 369 -17.56 -13.16 -23.26
N SER A 370 -18.65 -13.49 -22.56
CA SER A 370 -19.95 -13.82 -23.17
C SER A 370 -20.81 -12.60 -23.53
N GLY A 371 -20.27 -11.37 -23.44
CA GLY A 371 -21.00 -10.14 -23.79
C GLY A 371 -21.98 -9.63 -22.72
N ILE A 372 -22.03 -10.26 -21.53
CA ILE A 372 -22.93 -9.87 -20.44
C ILE A 372 -22.37 -8.63 -19.71
N PRO A 373 -23.19 -7.57 -19.49
CA PRO A 373 -22.78 -6.40 -18.74
C PRO A 373 -22.38 -6.73 -17.28
N ILE A 374 -21.19 -6.30 -16.88
CA ILE A 374 -20.65 -6.45 -15.52
C ILE A 374 -20.58 -5.08 -14.86
N VAL A 375 -21.22 -4.99 -13.70
CA VAL A 375 -21.26 -3.80 -12.85
C VAL A 375 -20.67 -4.16 -11.50
N GLY A 376 -19.71 -3.39 -11.05
CA GLY A 376 -19.16 -3.48 -9.71
C GLY A 376 -19.84 -2.49 -8.75
N ASP A 377 -19.65 -2.63 -7.46
CA ASP A 377 -20.07 -1.66 -6.46
C ASP A 377 -18.91 -1.32 -5.54
N LEU A 378 -18.44 -0.06 -5.56
CA LEU A 378 -17.35 0.41 -4.70
C LEU A 378 -17.65 0.23 -3.20
N ASN A 379 -18.91 0.22 -2.80
CA ASN A 379 -19.25 -0.04 -1.40
C ASN A 379 -18.91 -1.47 -0.97
N SER A 380 -19.01 -2.43 -1.90
CA SER A 380 -18.62 -3.84 -1.66
C SER A 380 -17.13 -4.10 -1.86
N MET A 381 -16.46 -3.28 -2.69
CA MET A 381 -15.02 -3.31 -2.98
C MET A 381 -14.41 -1.93 -2.70
N PRO A 382 -14.20 -1.58 -1.42
CA PRO A 382 -14.00 -0.20 -0.99
C PRO A 382 -12.74 0.45 -1.55
N HIS A 383 -11.75 -0.35 -1.92
CA HIS A 383 -10.47 0.11 -2.45
C HIS A 383 -10.12 -0.71 -3.68
N LEU A 384 -9.86 0.00 -4.78
CA LEU A 384 -9.61 -0.58 -6.10
C LEU A 384 -8.23 -0.16 -6.59
N LEU A 385 -7.42 -1.16 -6.95
CA LEU A 385 -6.13 -0.94 -7.61
C LEU A 385 -6.28 -1.21 -9.11
N ILE A 386 -5.80 -0.28 -9.94
CA ILE A 386 -5.83 -0.39 -11.40
C ILE A 386 -4.41 -0.24 -11.92
N ALA A 387 -3.93 -1.21 -12.69
CA ALA A 387 -2.59 -1.13 -13.27
C ALA A 387 -2.59 -1.55 -14.74
N GLY A 388 -1.62 -1.02 -15.52
CA GLY A 388 -1.45 -1.36 -16.93
C GLY A 388 -0.59 -0.34 -17.65
N THR A 389 -0.01 -0.74 -18.78
CA THR A 389 0.87 0.11 -19.59
C THR A 389 0.12 1.24 -20.29
N THR A 390 0.86 2.22 -20.80
CA THR A 390 0.29 3.29 -21.62
C THR A 390 -0.42 2.71 -22.85
N GLY A 391 -1.61 3.22 -23.16
CA GLY A 391 -2.42 2.74 -24.28
C GLY A 391 -3.20 1.43 -24.03
N SER A 392 -3.04 0.80 -22.85
CA SER A 392 -3.78 -0.43 -22.50
C SER A 392 -5.27 -0.21 -22.22
N GLY A 393 -5.68 1.03 -21.93
CA GLY A 393 -7.07 1.41 -21.62
C GLY A 393 -7.31 1.82 -20.16
N LYS A 394 -6.24 1.96 -19.35
CA LYS A 394 -6.30 2.36 -17.93
C LYS A 394 -7.05 3.68 -17.71
N SER A 395 -6.64 4.73 -18.41
CA SER A 395 -7.22 6.08 -18.26
C SER A 395 -8.69 6.12 -18.69
N VAL A 396 -9.03 5.43 -19.77
CA VAL A 396 -10.43 5.31 -20.21
C VAL A 396 -11.28 4.61 -19.15
N CYS A 397 -10.77 3.56 -18.52
CA CYS A 397 -11.47 2.86 -17.43
C CYS A 397 -11.68 3.77 -16.21
N ILE A 398 -10.69 4.57 -15.80
CA ILE A 398 -10.83 5.53 -14.70
C ILE A 398 -11.94 6.52 -15.04
N ASN A 399 -11.95 7.07 -16.25
CA ASN A 399 -12.99 7.97 -16.72
C ASN A 399 -14.38 7.30 -16.71
N THR A 400 -14.50 6.04 -17.13
CA THR A 400 -15.79 5.32 -17.10
C THR A 400 -16.27 5.05 -15.69
N ILE A 401 -15.37 4.85 -14.71
CA ILE A 401 -15.71 4.72 -13.30
C ILE A 401 -16.24 6.05 -12.75
N ILE A 402 -15.52 7.15 -12.98
CA ILE A 402 -15.96 8.49 -12.54
C ILE A 402 -17.32 8.83 -13.15
N LEU A 403 -17.47 8.66 -14.47
CA LEU A 403 -18.75 8.90 -15.15
C LEU A 403 -19.88 8.03 -14.61
N SER A 404 -19.62 6.75 -14.29
CA SER A 404 -20.63 5.87 -13.70
C SER A 404 -21.20 6.48 -12.42
N LEU A 405 -20.35 7.02 -11.56
CA LEU A 405 -20.76 7.66 -10.31
C LEU A 405 -21.48 8.99 -10.55
N LEU A 406 -21.05 9.80 -11.55
CA LEU A 406 -21.71 11.05 -11.95
C LEU A 406 -23.10 10.80 -12.55
N TYR A 407 -23.31 9.69 -13.24
CA TYR A 407 -24.63 9.28 -13.75
C TYR A 407 -25.57 8.74 -12.66
N LYS A 408 -25.06 8.33 -11.52
CA LYS A 408 -25.84 7.75 -10.42
C LYS A 408 -26.14 8.73 -9.30
N HIS A 409 -25.21 9.66 -8.99
CA HIS A 409 -25.27 10.48 -7.79
C HIS A 409 -25.18 11.97 -8.06
N SER A 410 -25.96 12.74 -7.30
CA SER A 410 -25.82 14.21 -7.18
C SER A 410 -24.63 14.58 -6.28
N PRO A 411 -24.14 15.83 -6.34
CA PRO A 411 -23.04 16.31 -5.48
C PRO A 411 -23.29 16.18 -3.98
N ASP A 412 -24.57 16.15 -3.55
CA ASP A 412 -24.95 15.96 -2.15
C ASP A 412 -24.75 14.53 -1.65
N LYS A 413 -24.64 13.56 -2.58
CA LYS A 413 -24.52 12.14 -2.24
C LYS A 413 -23.14 11.57 -2.48
N CYS A 414 -22.40 12.12 -3.46
CA CYS A 414 -21.05 11.66 -3.79
C CYS A 414 -20.17 12.86 -4.13
N LYS A 415 -19.01 12.89 -3.52
CA LYS A 415 -17.97 13.90 -3.71
C LYS A 415 -16.67 13.24 -4.15
N PHE A 416 -15.85 13.98 -4.89
CA PHE A 416 -14.56 13.48 -5.40
C PHE A 416 -13.39 14.31 -4.89
N ILE A 417 -12.27 13.63 -4.72
CA ILE A 417 -10.92 14.18 -4.63
C ILE A 417 -10.12 13.53 -5.74
N LEU A 418 -9.66 14.34 -6.69
CA LEU A 418 -8.93 13.87 -7.87
C LEU A 418 -7.46 14.27 -7.76
N ILE A 419 -6.57 13.31 -7.95
CA ILE A 419 -5.11 13.48 -7.87
C ILE A 419 -4.51 13.02 -9.19
N ASP A 420 -3.94 13.97 -9.94
CA ASP A 420 -3.33 13.76 -11.26
C ASP A 420 -1.98 14.46 -11.35
N PRO A 421 -0.88 13.78 -10.94
CA PRO A 421 0.45 14.38 -10.97
C PRO A 421 0.94 14.76 -12.38
N LYS A 422 0.34 14.18 -13.42
CA LYS A 422 0.71 14.40 -14.82
C LYS A 422 -0.09 15.47 -15.52
N MET A 423 -1.17 15.97 -14.93
CA MET A 423 -2.09 16.96 -15.49
C MET A 423 -2.72 16.58 -16.84
N LEU A 424 -2.86 15.28 -17.14
CA LEU A 424 -3.26 14.82 -18.46
C LEU A 424 -4.67 14.23 -18.51
N GLU A 425 -5.08 13.53 -17.46
CA GLU A 425 -6.25 12.64 -17.53
C GLU A 425 -7.46 13.19 -16.74
N LEU A 426 -7.23 13.70 -15.53
CA LEU A 426 -8.31 14.12 -14.62
C LEU A 426 -8.59 15.63 -14.63
N SER A 427 -7.73 16.43 -15.24
CA SER A 427 -7.89 17.89 -15.35
C SER A 427 -9.18 18.30 -16.08
N THR A 428 -9.70 17.42 -16.95
CA THR A 428 -10.98 17.65 -17.65
C THR A 428 -12.18 17.75 -16.71
N TYR A 429 -12.07 17.25 -15.45
CA TYR A 429 -13.12 17.31 -14.43
C TYR A 429 -13.03 18.56 -13.57
N GLU A 430 -12.05 19.45 -13.77
CA GLU A 430 -11.94 20.70 -13.01
C GLU A 430 -13.23 21.51 -13.06
N GLY A 431 -13.66 22.02 -11.90
CA GLY A 431 -14.86 22.87 -11.79
C GLY A 431 -16.21 22.14 -11.79
N ILE A 432 -16.27 20.80 -11.75
CA ILE A 432 -17.56 20.11 -11.57
C ILE A 432 -18.03 20.21 -10.11
N PRO A 433 -19.35 20.30 -9.84
CA PRO A 433 -19.89 20.50 -8.49
C PRO A 433 -19.65 19.35 -7.51
N HIS A 434 -19.17 18.21 -8.00
CA HIS A 434 -18.84 17.04 -7.18
C HIS A 434 -17.45 17.15 -6.52
N LEU A 435 -16.58 18.08 -6.91
CA LEU A 435 -15.24 18.21 -6.34
C LEU A 435 -15.27 18.82 -4.94
N LEU A 436 -14.43 18.30 -4.03
CA LEU A 436 -14.16 18.85 -2.70
C LEU A 436 -12.99 19.86 -2.70
N CYS A 437 -12.07 19.72 -3.65
CA CYS A 437 -10.94 20.63 -3.88
C CYS A 437 -10.62 20.64 -5.37
N PRO A 438 -9.85 21.61 -5.87
CA PRO A 438 -9.28 21.58 -7.22
C PRO A 438 -8.53 20.26 -7.47
N VAL A 439 -8.36 19.87 -8.73
CA VAL A 439 -7.57 18.69 -9.08
C VAL A 439 -6.14 18.87 -8.60
N ILE A 440 -5.66 17.92 -7.78
CA ILE A 440 -4.34 17.99 -7.15
C ILE A 440 -3.27 17.48 -8.12
N THR A 441 -2.33 18.32 -8.45
CA THR A 441 -1.26 18.02 -9.42
C THR A 441 0.11 17.85 -8.78
N GLU A 442 0.32 18.35 -7.57
CA GLU A 442 1.58 18.25 -6.85
C GLU A 442 1.60 17.02 -5.91
N ALA A 443 2.62 16.18 -6.03
CA ALA A 443 2.75 14.96 -5.24
C ALA A 443 2.84 15.21 -3.72
N LYS A 444 3.48 16.32 -3.29
CA LYS A 444 3.53 16.71 -1.87
C LYS A 444 2.16 17.08 -1.34
N ARG A 445 1.41 17.90 -2.09
CA ARG A 445 0.03 18.25 -1.74
C ARG A 445 -0.88 17.03 -1.71
N ALA A 446 -0.67 16.06 -2.63
CA ALA A 446 -1.42 14.82 -2.62
C ALA A 446 -1.25 14.01 -1.31
N ALA A 447 -0.03 13.94 -0.77
CA ALA A 447 0.22 13.31 0.53
C ALA A 447 -0.55 14.03 1.66
N SER A 448 -0.53 15.36 1.68
CA SER A 448 -1.26 16.16 2.67
C SER A 448 -2.78 15.98 2.54
N VAL A 449 -3.30 15.94 1.32
CA VAL A 449 -4.73 15.68 1.05
C VAL A 449 -5.14 14.29 1.53
N LEU A 450 -4.33 13.25 1.33
CA LEU A 450 -4.58 11.92 1.90
C LEU A 450 -4.57 11.95 3.45
N GLY A 451 -3.71 12.76 4.05
CA GLY A 451 -3.72 13.01 5.49
C GLY A 451 -5.02 13.67 5.97
N TRP A 452 -5.53 14.65 5.23
CA TRP A 452 -6.83 15.24 5.49
C TRP A 452 -7.97 14.22 5.37
N VAL A 453 -7.93 13.34 4.37
CA VAL A 453 -8.94 12.25 4.21
C VAL A 453 -8.93 11.33 5.43
N VAL A 454 -7.78 11.04 6.03
CA VAL A 454 -7.69 10.29 7.29
C VAL A 454 -8.36 11.05 8.43
N LYS A 455 -8.10 12.35 8.58
CA LYS A 455 -8.73 13.23 9.59
C LYS A 455 -10.25 13.27 9.42
N GLU A 456 -10.73 13.42 8.19
CA GLU A 456 -12.15 13.38 7.86
C GLU A 456 -12.79 12.03 8.23
N MET A 457 -12.13 10.93 7.91
CA MET A 457 -12.57 9.59 8.32
C MET A 457 -12.73 9.48 9.84
N GLU A 458 -11.76 9.94 10.61
CA GLU A 458 -11.80 9.93 12.08
C GLU A 458 -12.91 10.83 12.62
N SER A 459 -13.14 11.99 11.98
CA SER A 459 -14.24 12.89 12.30
C SER A 459 -15.60 12.23 12.09
N ARG A 460 -15.79 11.56 10.95
CA ARG A 460 -17.01 10.79 10.65
C ARG A 460 -17.27 9.69 11.68
N TYR A 461 -16.21 8.97 12.11
CA TYR A 461 -16.34 7.97 13.17
C TYR A 461 -16.81 8.56 14.48
N ARG A 462 -16.27 9.73 14.89
CA ARG A 462 -16.72 10.43 16.10
C ARG A 462 -18.21 10.81 16.02
N LEU A 463 -18.66 11.30 14.87
CA LEU A 463 -20.07 11.65 14.66
C LEU A 463 -20.96 10.39 14.67
N MET A 464 -20.57 9.32 14.00
CA MET A 464 -21.31 8.05 13.99
C MET A 464 -21.41 7.44 15.38
N THR A 465 -20.35 7.51 16.18
CA THR A 465 -20.32 7.02 17.56
C THR A 465 -21.27 7.80 18.46
N ARG A 466 -21.34 9.14 18.32
CA ARG A 466 -22.30 9.99 19.07
C ARG A 466 -23.75 9.61 18.77
N VAL A 467 -24.04 9.21 17.55
CA VAL A 467 -25.40 8.82 17.11
C VAL A 467 -25.70 7.34 17.37
N GLY A 468 -24.69 6.57 17.81
CA GLY A 468 -24.81 5.12 18.09
C GLY A 468 -25.02 4.29 16.82
N VAL A 469 -24.36 4.65 15.73
CA VAL A 469 -24.39 3.92 14.44
C VAL A 469 -23.02 3.43 14.04
N ARG A 470 -22.95 2.34 13.25
CA ARG A 470 -21.69 1.68 12.89
C ARG A 470 -21.16 2.05 11.49
N ASN A 471 -22.00 2.64 10.66
CA ASN A 471 -21.65 2.96 9.27
C ASN A 471 -22.40 4.21 8.80
N ILE A 472 -21.93 4.78 7.67
CA ILE A 472 -22.51 5.98 7.05
C ILE A 472 -23.98 5.79 6.67
N GLU A 473 -24.40 4.59 6.28
CA GLU A 473 -25.78 4.30 5.91
C GLU A 473 -26.73 4.44 7.11
N GLY A 474 -26.31 3.87 8.25
CA GLY A 474 -27.01 4.03 9.52
C GLY A 474 -27.11 5.49 9.97
N TYR A 475 -26.06 6.29 9.74
CA TYR A 475 -26.07 7.71 10.00
C TYR A 475 -27.05 8.44 9.07
N ASN A 476 -26.92 8.22 7.77
CA ASN A 476 -27.75 8.88 6.75
C ASN A 476 -29.24 8.52 6.85
N SER A 477 -29.58 7.35 7.42
CA SER A 477 -30.97 6.96 7.66
C SER A 477 -31.62 7.69 8.83
N LYS A 478 -30.80 8.18 9.79
CA LYS A 478 -31.28 8.87 11.00
C LYS A 478 -31.27 10.40 10.88
N HIS A 479 -30.49 10.94 9.96
CA HIS A 479 -30.27 12.37 9.81
C HIS A 479 -30.92 12.94 8.53
N LYS A 480 -31.47 14.17 8.63
CA LYS A 480 -32.06 14.88 7.49
C LYS A 480 -31.01 15.33 6.46
N LEU A 481 -29.78 15.62 6.91
CA LEU A 481 -28.64 15.99 6.08
C LEU A 481 -27.70 14.78 6.02
N PRO A 482 -27.70 14.02 4.91
CA PRO A 482 -26.83 12.85 4.76
C PRO A 482 -25.38 13.27 4.53
N MET A 483 -24.44 12.53 5.08
CA MET A 483 -23.03 12.64 4.72
C MET A 483 -22.83 12.09 3.30
N PRO A 484 -22.11 12.81 2.42
CA PRO A 484 -21.78 12.28 1.09
C PRO A 484 -20.73 11.16 1.18
N TYR A 485 -20.79 10.23 0.24
CA TYR A 485 -19.65 9.36 -0.03
C TYR A 485 -18.49 10.20 -0.58
N ILE A 486 -17.26 9.85 -0.24
CA ILE A 486 -16.06 10.48 -0.80
C ILE A 486 -15.30 9.42 -1.60
N VAL A 487 -15.01 9.73 -2.85
CA VAL A 487 -14.20 8.87 -3.73
C VAL A 487 -12.91 9.60 -4.07
N VAL A 488 -11.81 9.06 -3.60
CA VAL A 488 -10.47 9.55 -3.90
C VAL A 488 -9.93 8.77 -5.11
N VAL A 489 -9.56 9.47 -6.17
CA VAL A 489 -9.00 8.87 -7.39
C VAL A 489 -7.59 9.38 -7.60
N VAL A 490 -6.65 8.44 -7.73
CA VAL A 490 -5.23 8.72 -8.00
C VAL A 490 -4.89 8.11 -9.35
N ASP A 491 -4.53 8.91 -10.35
CA ASP A 491 -4.20 8.41 -11.69
C ASP A 491 -2.83 7.74 -11.78
N GLU A 492 -1.83 8.28 -11.07
CA GLU A 492 -0.48 7.71 -11.09
C GLU A 492 0.14 7.64 -9.68
N MET A 493 0.02 6.46 -9.08
CA MET A 493 0.55 6.22 -7.74
C MET A 493 2.08 6.24 -7.70
N SER A 494 2.77 5.85 -8.79
CA SER A 494 4.23 5.78 -8.82
C SER A 494 4.87 7.13 -8.51
N ASP A 495 4.30 8.21 -9.03
CA ASP A 495 4.85 9.55 -8.85
C ASP A 495 4.67 10.05 -7.39
N LEU A 496 3.60 9.62 -6.73
CA LEU A 496 3.38 9.88 -5.31
C LEU A 496 4.33 9.08 -4.43
N MET A 497 4.55 7.80 -4.76
CA MET A 497 5.43 6.91 -3.99
C MET A 497 6.90 7.36 -4.02
N LEU A 498 7.35 7.95 -5.13
CA LEU A 498 8.70 8.51 -5.26
C LEU A 498 8.95 9.70 -4.32
N VAL A 499 7.93 10.51 -4.05
CA VAL A 499 8.06 11.75 -3.26
C VAL A 499 7.84 11.52 -1.76
N ALA A 500 6.82 10.76 -1.41
CA ALA A 500 6.37 10.59 -0.02
C ALA A 500 5.91 9.15 0.29
N GLY A 501 6.58 8.13 -0.26
CA GLY A 501 6.11 6.74 -0.25
C GLY A 501 5.74 6.20 1.13
N LYS A 502 6.58 6.36 2.14
CA LYS A 502 6.31 5.87 3.51
C LYS A 502 5.09 6.52 4.15
N GLU A 503 4.92 7.81 3.94
CA GLU A 503 3.80 8.59 4.49
C GLU A 503 2.49 8.16 3.82
N ILE A 504 2.50 8.06 2.50
CA ILE A 504 1.37 7.62 1.69
C ILE A 504 0.96 6.19 2.03
N GLU A 505 1.92 5.26 2.18
CA GLU A 505 1.63 3.90 2.66
C GLU A 505 0.95 3.90 4.03
N GLY A 506 1.40 4.74 4.95
CA GLY A 506 0.79 4.89 6.27
C GLY A 506 -0.66 5.39 6.19
N TYR A 507 -0.95 6.38 5.35
CA TYR A 507 -2.32 6.85 5.14
C TYR A 507 -3.20 5.80 4.47
N ILE A 508 -2.69 5.14 3.43
CA ILE A 508 -3.39 4.06 2.73
C ILE A 508 -3.74 2.94 3.70
N GLN A 509 -2.79 2.54 4.56
CA GLN A 509 -3.02 1.49 5.56
C GLN A 509 -4.15 1.87 6.52
N LYS A 510 -4.17 3.10 7.05
CA LYS A 510 -5.25 3.58 7.92
C LYS A 510 -6.59 3.61 7.20
N LEU A 511 -6.62 4.18 6.00
CA LEU A 511 -7.84 4.32 5.22
C LEU A 511 -8.41 2.95 4.83
N SER A 512 -7.58 2.02 4.36
CA SER A 512 -8.04 0.70 3.94
C SER A 512 -8.69 -0.13 5.05
N GLN A 513 -8.27 0.08 6.29
CA GLN A 513 -8.83 -0.62 7.44
C GLN A 513 -10.20 -0.07 7.87
N MET A 514 -10.44 1.23 7.74
CA MET A 514 -11.56 1.90 8.38
C MET A 514 -12.45 2.71 7.44
N ALA A 515 -11.97 3.14 6.27
CA ALA A 515 -12.65 4.10 5.41
C ALA A 515 -14.00 3.61 4.86
N ARG A 516 -14.16 2.30 4.64
CA ARG A 516 -15.40 1.70 4.13
C ARG A 516 -16.63 2.09 4.95
N ALA A 517 -16.58 1.93 6.27
CA ALA A 517 -17.71 2.25 7.13
C ALA A 517 -18.01 3.76 7.21
N ALA A 518 -16.99 4.59 7.00
CA ALA A 518 -17.11 6.05 6.91
C ALA A 518 -17.59 6.56 5.53
N GLY A 519 -17.79 5.65 4.55
CA GLY A 519 -18.22 6.00 3.18
C GLY A 519 -17.11 6.67 2.37
N ILE A 520 -15.84 6.31 2.60
CA ILE A 520 -14.69 6.81 1.88
C ILE A 520 -14.07 5.66 1.08
N HIS A 521 -13.86 5.89 -0.21
CA HIS A 521 -13.37 4.87 -1.15
C HIS A 521 -12.18 5.40 -1.93
N ILE A 522 -11.21 4.52 -2.21
CA ILE A 522 -9.97 4.91 -2.89
C ILE A 522 -9.82 4.09 -4.16
N ILE A 523 -9.56 4.75 -5.27
CA ILE A 523 -9.17 4.17 -6.54
C ILE A 523 -7.74 4.60 -6.81
N MET A 524 -6.83 3.66 -6.83
CA MET A 524 -5.43 3.92 -7.12
C MET A 524 -5.04 3.30 -8.45
N ALA A 525 -4.42 4.10 -9.29
CA ALA A 525 -3.94 3.63 -10.57
C ALA A 525 -2.44 3.84 -10.75
N THR A 526 -1.81 3.02 -11.59
CA THR A 526 -0.41 3.17 -11.97
C THR A 526 -0.13 2.58 -13.35
N GLN A 527 0.77 3.23 -14.08
CA GLN A 527 1.32 2.72 -15.33
C GLN A 527 2.63 1.94 -15.12
N ARG A 528 3.19 1.99 -13.88
CA ARG A 528 4.45 1.32 -13.51
C ARG A 528 4.20 0.25 -12.46
N PRO A 529 3.85 -0.97 -12.85
CA PRO A 529 3.51 -2.05 -11.90
C PRO A 529 4.76 -2.70 -11.29
N SER A 530 5.71 -1.90 -10.80
CA SER A 530 6.90 -2.39 -10.10
C SER A 530 6.59 -2.76 -8.64
N VAL A 531 7.44 -3.58 -8.04
CA VAL A 531 7.30 -4.02 -6.64
C VAL A 531 7.46 -2.85 -5.67
N ASP A 532 8.24 -1.83 -6.04
CA ASP A 532 8.46 -0.61 -5.24
C ASP A 532 7.21 0.28 -5.20
N VAL A 533 6.37 0.21 -6.22
CA VAL A 533 5.10 0.95 -6.30
C VAL A 533 3.95 0.12 -5.73
N ILE A 534 3.81 -1.14 -6.17
CA ILE A 534 2.78 -2.06 -5.67
C ILE A 534 3.39 -2.95 -4.59
N THR A 535 3.65 -2.36 -3.44
CA THR A 535 4.27 -3.04 -2.29
C THR A 535 3.36 -4.11 -1.68
N GLY A 536 3.92 -4.92 -0.78
CA GLY A 536 3.16 -5.91 -0.01
C GLY A 536 2.02 -5.27 0.80
N THR A 537 2.27 -4.10 1.39
CA THR A 537 1.28 -3.32 2.14
C THR A 537 0.13 -2.88 1.24
N ILE A 538 0.41 -2.35 0.05
CA ILE A 538 -0.61 -1.97 -0.93
C ILE A 538 -1.44 -3.18 -1.35
N LYS A 539 -0.78 -4.30 -1.69
CA LYS A 539 -1.48 -5.54 -2.10
C LYS A 539 -2.41 -6.10 -1.03
N ALA A 540 -2.00 -6.05 0.24
CA ALA A 540 -2.82 -6.51 1.36
C ALA A 540 -4.07 -5.64 1.57
N ASN A 541 -3.97 -4.36 1.28
CA ASN A 541 -5.02 -3.37 1.52
C ASN A 541 -5.93 -3.11 0.31
N PHE A 542 -5.52 -3.52 -0.89
CA PHE A 542 -6.30 -3.47 -2.12
C PHE A 542 -6.57 -4.90 -2.63
N PRO A 543 -7.54 -5.60 -2.06
CA PRO A 543 -7.85 -6.97 -2.46
C PRO A 543 -8.51 -7.05 -3.83
N THR A 544 -9.23 -5.99 -4.25
CA THR A 544 -9.83 -5.89 -5.59
C THR A 544 -8.85 -5.18 -6.52
N ARG A 545 -8.52 -5.85 -7.63
CA ARG A 545 -7.50 -5.35 -8.57
C ARG A 545 -7.95 -5.52 -10.01
N ILE A 546 -7.56 -4.56 -10.83
CA ILE A 546 -7.72 -4.60 -12.28
C ILE A 546 -6.34 -4.50 -12.91
N SER A 547 -6.01 -5.45 -13.74
CA SER A 547 -4.83 -5.39 -14.59
C SER A 547 -5.25 -5.28 -16.05
N PHE A 548 -4.87 -4.20 -16.69
CA PHE A 548 -4.82 -4.08 -18.13
C PHE A 548 -3.60 -4.78 -18.68
N GLN A 549 -3.39 -4.72 -19.99
CA GLN A 549 -2.21 -5.27 -20.62
C GLN A 549 -0.92 -4.73 -19.98
N VAL A 550 0.00 -5.65 -19.71
CA VAL A 550 1.35 -5.37 -19.21
C VAL A 550 2.39 -6.00 -20.10
N THR A 551 3.66 -5.57 -19.97
CA THR A 551 4.73 -6.04 -20.86
C THR A 551 5.32 -7.37 -20.44
N SER A 552 5.24 -7.74 -19.18
CA SER A 552 5.90 -8.94 -18.67
C SER A 552 5.01 -9.79 -17.74
N LYS A 553 5.34 -11.09 -17.67
CA LYS A 553 4.74 -12.03 -16.73
C LYS A 553 5.01 -11.62 -15.26
N ILE A 554 6.13 -10.90 -15.01
CA ILE A 554 6.49 -10.40 -13.68
C ILE A 554 5.52 -9.29 -13.25
N ASP A 555 5.21 -8.36 -14.16
CA ASP A 555 4.26 -7.27 -13.89
C ASP A 555 2.86 -7.82 -13.59
N SER A 556 2.42 -8.82 -14.37
CA SER A 556 1.15 -9.51 -14.10
C SER A 556 1.11 -10.11 -12.70
N ARG A 557 2.16 -10.82 -12.30
CA ARG A 557 2.28 -11.37 -10.94
C ARG A 557 2.36 -10.28 -9.86
N THR A 558 3.00 -9.16 -10.16
CA THR A 558 3.08 -8.04 -9.21
C THR A 558 1.70 -7.45 -8.95
N ILE A 559 0.83 -7.34 -9.94
CA ILE A 559 -0.52 -6.80 -9.79
C ILE A 559 -1.47 -7.86 -9.23
N LEU A 560 -1.61 -8.99 -9.92
CA LEU A 560 -2.66 -9.99 -9.67
C LEU A 560 -2.21 -11.16 -8.80
N GLY A 561 -0.89 -11.39 -8.65
CA GLY A 561 -0.35 -12.59 -8.03
C GLY A 561 -0.25 -13.78 -9.00
N GLU A 562 -0.79 -13.66 -10.22
CA GLU A 562 -0.76 -14.69 -11.27
C GLU A 562 -0.39 -14.11 -12.64
N GLN A 563 -0.04 -14.97 -13.58
CA GLN A 563 0.25 -14.60 -14.97
C GLN A 563 -1.05 -14.45 -15.75
N GLY A 564 -0.98 -13.77 -16.91
CA GLY A 564 -2.06 -13.70 -17.89
C GLY A 564 -2.38 -12.27 -18.36
N ALA A 565 -1.99 -11.23 -17.61
CA ALA A 565 -2.19 -9.85 -18.05
C ALA A 565 -1.25 -9.46 -19.21
N GLU A 566 -0.13 -10.13 -19.37
CA GLU A 566 0.78 -9.98 -20.52
C GLU A 566 0.19 -10.52 -21.83
N GLN A 567 -0.85 -11.35 -21.75
CA GLN A 567 -1.53 -11.94 -22.91
C GLN A 567 -2.79 -11.15 -23.34
N LEU A 568 -3.10 -10.06 -22.65
CA LEU A 568 -4.21 -9.18 -22.98
C LEU A 568 -3.94 -8.38 -24.26
N LEU A 569 -5.02 -7.96 -24.91
CA LEU A 569 -5.00 -7.34 -26.24
C LEU A 569 -4.86 -5.81 -26.19
N GLY A 570 -4.85 -5.20 -25.00
CA GLY A 570 -4.90 -3.74 -24.84
C GLY A 570 -6.27 -3.15 -25.15
N LYS A 571 -6.36 -1.83 -25.29
CA LYS A 571 -7.57 -1.06 -25.63
C LYS A 571 -8.81 -1.41 -24.80
N GLY A 572 -8.63 -1.59 -23.49
CA GLY A 572 -9.72 -1.88 -22.57
C GLY A 572 -9.90 -3.36 -22.21
N ASP A 573 -9.10 -4.25 -22.77
CA ASP A 573 -9.07 -5.64 -22.36
C ASP A 573 -8.36 -5.79 -21.02
N MET A 574 -9.02 -6.36 -20.01
CA MET A 574 -8.53 -6.37 -18.63
C MET A 574 -8.85 -7.67 -17.90
N LEU A 575 -8.04 -7.97 -16.90
CA LEU A 575 -8.30 -8.98 -15.88
C LEU A 575 -8.76 -8.30 -14.58
N TYR A 576 -9.95 -8.65 -14.15
CA TYR A 576 -10.53 -8.22 -12.88
C TYR A 576 -10.39 -9.32 -11.85
N MET A 577 -9.71 -9.03 -10.75
CA MET A 577 -9.59 -9.91 -9.59
C MET A 577 -10.47 -9.38 -8.47
N SER A 578 -11.45 -10.18 -8.07
CA SER A 578 -12.30 -9.87 -6.91
C SER A 578 -11.60 -10.18 -5.60
N SER A 579 -12.13 -9.70 -4.48
CA SER A 579 -11.63 -9.99 -3.13
C SER A 579 -11.59 -11.50 -2.79
N ALA A 580 -12.28 -12.34 -3.56
CA ALA A 580 -12.23 -13.80 -3.43
C ALA A 580 -11.09 -14.45 -4.22
N ASN A 581 -10.13 -13.69 -4.72
CA ASN A 581 -9.00 -14.12 -5.55
C ASN A 581 -9.41 -14.90 -6.82
N LYS A 582 -10.58 -14.58 -7.38
CA LYS A 582 -11.02 -15.13 -8.67
C LYS A 582 -10.80 -14.09 -9.75
N THR A 583 -10.01 -14.43 -10.74
CA THR A 583 -9.72 -13.57 -11.87
C THR A 583 -10.69 -13.83 -13.02
N VAL A 584 -11.30 -12.76 -13.52
CA VAL A 584 -12.23 -12.80 -14.65
C VAL A 584 -11.79 -11.82 -15.71
N ARG A 585 -11.80 -12.23 -16.99
CA ARG A 585 -11.54 -11.33 -18.11
C ARG A 585 -12.77 -10.50 -18.41
N ILE A 586 -12.58 -9.19 -18.52
CA ILE A 586 -13.63 -8.21 -18.79
C ILE A 586 -13.12 -7.25 -19.86
N HIS A 587 -14.01 -6.83 -20.76
CA HIS A 587 -13.72 -5.79 -21.74
C HIS A 587 -14.33 -4.48 -21.25
N ALA A 588 -13.47 -3.55 -20.86
CA ALA A 588 -13.85 -2.26 -20.29
C ALA A 588 -14.62 -1.40 -21.30
N PRO A 589 -15.56 -0.57 -20.85
CA PRO A 589 -16.30 0.28 -21.77
C PRO A 589 -15.44 1.43 -22.26
N PHE A 590 -15.69 1.84 -23.49
CA PHE A 590 -15.06 2.99 -24.13
C PHE A 590 -15.94 4.23 -23.98
N VAL A 591 -15.30 5.36 -23.70
CA VAL A 591 -15.87 6.71 -23.74
C VAL A 591 -14.86 7.65 -24.42
N SER A 592 -15.31 8.53 -25.28
CA SER A 592 -14.46 9.50 -25.97
C SER A 592 -14.31 10.78 -25.13
N GLU A 593 -13.22 11.52 -25.34
CA GLU A 593 -12.97 12.81 -24.68
C GLU A 593 -14.10 13.81 -24.92
N ASN A 594 -14.64 13.86 -26.14
CA ASN A 594 -15.78 14.72 -26.46
C ASN A 594 -17.06 14.42 -25.65
N GLU A 595 -17.28 13.14 -25.31
CA GLU A 595 -18.42 12.75 -24.44
C GLU A 595 -18.18 13.21 -23.01
N ILE A 596 -16.96 13.02 -22.50
CA ILE A 596 -16.54 13.47 -21.16
C ILE A 596 -16.72 15.00 -21.04
N GLU A 597 -16.22 15.74 -22.01
CA GLU A 597 -16.30 17.20 -22.02
C GLU A 597 -17.75 17.71 -22.03
N LYS A 598 -18.62 17.12 -22.87
CA LYS A 598 -20.05 17.46 -22.91
C LYS A 598 -20.73 17.23 -21.56
N ILE A 599 -20.43 16.11 -20.90
CA ILE A 599 -20.98 15.79 -19.58
C ILE A 599 -20.47 16.78 -18.54
N ASN A 600 -19.17 17.06 -18.52
CA ASN A 600 -18.56 17.98 -17.58
C ASN A 600 -19.09 19.41 -17.76
N ASN A 601 -19.24 19.90 -18.99
CA ASN A 601 -19.83 21.19 -19.29
C ASN A 601 -21.29 21.28 -18.83
N TYR A 602 -22.06 20.20 -19.02
CA TYR A 602 -23.42 20.12 -18.49
C TYR A 602 -23.44 20.19 -16.95
N LEU A 603 -22.55 19.51 -16.25
CA LEU A 603 -22.47 19.53 -14.80
C LEU A 603 -22.05 20.90 -14.27
N ARG A 604 -21.05 21.56 -14.88
CA ARG A 604 -20.59 22.92 -14.54
C ARG A 604 -21.70 23.95 -14.73
N SER A 605 -22.55 23.78 -15.74
CA SER A 605 -23.68 24.70 -16.01
C SER A 605 -24.77 24.68 -14.93
N GLN A 606 -24.82 23.64 -14.08
CA GLN A 606 -25.84 23.50 -13.05
C GLN A 606 -25.44 24.12 -11.70
N ALA A 607 -24.20 24.00 -11.30
CA ALA A 607 -23.67 24.53 -10.05
C ALA A 607 -22.15 24.65 -10.09
N GLU A 608 -21.60 25.58 -9.33
CA GLU A 608 -20.17 25.67 -9.06
C GLU A 608 -19.77 24.70 -7.94
N PRO A 609 -18.50 24.24 -7.91
CA PRO A 609 -18.01 23.41 -6.81
C PRO A 609 -17.93 24.21 -5.51
N ASP A 610 -18.32 23.58 -4.42
CA ASP A 610 -18.12 24.11 -3.06
C ASP A 610 -16.85 23.48 -2.49
N TYR A 611 -15.72 24.17 -2.69
CA TYR A 611 -14.41 23.69 -2.25
C TYR A 611 -14.25 23.84 -0.74
N VAL A 612 -13.57 22.87 -0.14
CA VAL A 612 -13.25 22.84 1.29
C VAL A 612 -11.85 23.41 1.49
N ASP A 613 -11.76 24.66 1.96
CA ASP A 613 -10.50 25.37 2.17
C ASP A 613 -9.54 24.63 3.11
N GLU A 614 -10.07 23.88 4.08
CA GLU A 614 -9.27 23.08 5.01
C GLU A 614 -8.40 22.02 4.30
N ILE A 615 -8.80 21.51 3.13
CA ILE A 615 -8.02 20.54 2.37
C ILE A 615 -6.71 21.17 1.87
N LEU A 616 -6.78 22.40 1.40
CA LEU A 616 -5.64 23.14 0.88
C LEU A 616 -4.76 23.65 2.03
N ASN A 617 -5.38 24.20 3.08
CA ASN A 617 -4.67 24.73 4.26
C ASN A 617 -3.96 23.61 5.06
N TYR A 618 -4.49 22.39 5.09
CA TYR A 618 -3.86 21.26 5.73
C TYR A 618 -2.49 20.91 5.12
N ALA A 619 -2.31 21.18 3.83
CA ALA A 619 -1.02 21.06 3.15
C ALA A 619 -0.04 22.13 3.66
N ASP A 620 -0.50 23.36 3.77
CA ASP A 620 0.33 24.50 4.18
C ASP A 620 0.70 24.42 5.68
N GLU A 621 -0.22 24.02 6.55
CA GLU A 621 0.05 23.77 7.98
C GLU A 621 1.09 22.65 8.21
N LYS A 622 1.12 21.63 7.37
CA LYS A 622 2.09 20.54 7.48
C LYS A 622 3.48 20.93 6.98
N GLU A 623 3.58 21.77 5.96
CA GLU A 623 4.85 22.37 5.55
C GLU A 623 5.41 23.30 6.65
N ILE A 624 4.54 24.00 7.35
CA ILE A 624 4.89 24.82 8.52
C ILE A 624 5.30 23.92 9.70
N GLY A 625 4.60 22.79 9.94
CA GLY A 625 4.87 21.86 11.03
C GLY A 625 6.12 20.98 10.84
N GLN A 626 6.49 20.63 9.61
CA GLN A 626 7.77 19.92 9.34
C GLN A 626 9.00 20.81 9.52
N ASN A 627 8.84 22.12 9.41
CA ASN A 627 9.87 23.10 9.80
C ASN A 627 9.93 23.35 11.32
N THR A 628 9.05 22.73 12.12
CA THR A 628 8.99 22.89 13.59
C THR A 628 9.54 21.70 14.39
N SER A 629 10.10 20.67 13.75
CA SER A 629 10.85 19.60 14.45
C SER A 629 12.27 20.04 14.89
N ASP A 630 12.66 21.29 14.61
CA ASP A 630 13.86 21.94 15.16
C ASP A 630 13.54 22.74 16.45
N ASN A 631 12.68 22.20 17.33
CA ASN A 631 12.27 22.89 18.56
C ASN A 631 13.39 23.09 19.60
N GLU A 632 14.53 22.43 19.47
CA GLU A 632 15.69 22.72 20.30
C GLU A 632 16.50 23.95 19.81
N ASN A 633 16.42 24.29 18.52
CA ASN A 633 17.08 25.47 17.94
C ASN A 633 16.24 26.75 17.99
N GLN A 634 14.96 26.69 18.35
CA GLN A 634 14.09 27.89 18.41
C GLN A 634 14.47 28.83 19.57
N ASP A 635 14.91 28.28 20.69
CA ASP A 635 15.33 29.09 21.84
C ASP A 635 16.65 29.86 21.61
N GLU A 636 17.61 29.27 20.89
CA GLU A 636 18.86 29.96 20.55
C GLU A 636 18.65 31.07 19.50
N LEU A 637 17.85 30.83 18.48
CA LEU A 637 17.55 31.83 17.45
C LEU A 637 16.69 32.97 17.97
N TYR A 638 15.73 32.71 18.86
CA TYR A 638 14.94 33.72 19.53
C TYR A 638 15.79 34.63 20.41
N LYS A 639 16.68 34.03 21.23
CA LYS A 639 17.61 34.79 22.10
C LYS A 639 18.55 35.67 21.28
N THR A 640 19.13 35.09 20.22
CA THR A 640 20.02 35.83 19.30
C THR A 640 19.30 36.95 18.56
N ALA A 641 18.04 36.70 18.12
CA ALA A 641 17.21 37.71 17.50
C ALA A 641 16.84 38.85 18.48
N LEU A 642 16.54 38.51 19.73
CA LEU A 642 16.23 39.50 20.78
C LEU A 642 17.44 40.38 21.09
N GLU A 643 18.63 39.79 21.22
CA GLU A 643 19.88 40.55 21.42
C GLU A 643 20.17 41.49 20.23
N LEU A 644 19.98 41.04 19.00
CA LEU A 644 20.15 41.86 17.78
C LEU A 644 19.15 43.02 17.73
N VAL A 645 17.87 42.78 18.08
CA VAL A 645 16.83 43.82 18.13
C VAL A 645 17.17 44.85 19.21
N LYS A 646 17.61 44.42 20.41
CA LYS A 646 18.02 45.34 21.51
C LYS A 646 19.28 46.11 21.18
N THR A 647 20.27 45.49 20.54
CA THR A 647 21.56 46.14 20.23
C THR A 647 21.42 47.14 19.08
N GLU A 648 20.67 46.82 18.04
CA GLU A 648 20.54 47.69 16.85
C GLU A 648 19.29 48.59 16.84
N GLY A 649 18.41 48.47 17.85
CA GLY A 649 17.25 49.33 18.00
C GLY A 649 16.21 49.23 16.88
N LYS A 650 16.18 48.12 16.16
CA LYS A 650 15.29 47.93 15.00
C LYS A 650 14.49 46.61 15.11
N ALA A 651 13.19 46.74 15.39
CA ALA A 651 12.26 45.62 15.45
C ALA A 651 11.42 45.51 14.16
N SER A 652 11.99 44.90 13.10
CA SER A 652 11.25 44.65 11.87
C SER A 652 11.58 43.28 11.29
N THR A 653 10.57 42.64 10.69
CA THR A 653 10.66 41.33 10.03
C THR A 653 11.77 41.27 8.98
N SER A 654 11.85 42.32 8.14
CA SER A 654 12.86 42.46 7.11
C SER A 654 14.30 42.67 7.65
N PHE A 655 14.42 43.20 8.87
CA PHE A 655 15.71 43.36 9.55
C PHE A 655 16.21 42.01 10.04
N LEU A 656 15.37 41.23 10.74
CA LEU A 656 15.73 39.90 11.22
C LEU A 656 16.00 38.92 10.08
N GLN A 657 15.21 38.98 9.00
CA GLN A 657 15.43 38.17 7.80
C GLN A 657 16.82 38.35 7.23
N ARG A 658 17.29 39.61 7.09
CA ARG A 658 18.61 39.93 6.53
C ARG A 658 19.77 39.59 7.47
N LYS A 659 19.61 39.82 8.78
CA LYS A 659 20.67 39.61 9.76
C LYS A 659 20.87 38.15 10.12
N LEU A 660 19.78 37.39 10.26
CA LEU A 660 19.80 35.99 10.63
C LEU A 660 19.77 35.05 9.41
N GLN A 661 19.65 35.59 8.19
CA GLN A 661 19.54 34.83 6.92
C GLN A 661 18.41 33.78 6.95
N ILE A 662 17.27 34.13 7.56
CA ILE A 662 16.10 33.27 7.70
C ILE A 662 14.96 33.69 6.77
N GLY A 663 14.03 32.78 6.47
CA GLY A 663 12.86 33.08 5.65
C GLY A 663 11.91 34.10 6.31
N TYR A 664 11.15 34.84 5.50
CA TYR A 664 10.25 35.90 5.97
C TYR A 664 9.27 35.41 7.06
N ASN A 665 8.66 34.24 6.87
CA ASN A 665 7.68 33.67 7.82
C ASN A 665 8.31 33.35 9.18
N ARG A 666 9.57 32.88 9.21
CA ARG A 666 10.30 32.59 10.45
C ARG A 666 10.67 33.89 11.18
N ALA A 667 11.09 34.91 10.43
CA ALA A 667 11.38 36.23 10.98
C ALA A 667 10.12 36.93 11.53
N ALA A 668 8.97 36.79 10.86
CA ALA A 668 7.68 37.30 11.30
C ALA A 668 7.25 36.64 12.62
N ARG A 669 7.34 35.30 12.71
CA ARG A 669 7.01 34.54 13.92
C ARG A 669 7.87 34.94 15.11
N ILE A 670 9.19 35.11 14.91
CA ILE A 670 10.10 35.57 15.97
C ILE A 670 9.69 36.96 16.48
N ILE A 671 9.30 37.87 15.60
CA ILE A 671 8.81 39.20 15.99
C ILE A 671 7.48 39.12 16.71
N ASP A 672 6.56 38.27 16.28
CA ASP A 672 5.25 38.07 16.92
C ASP A 672 5.45 37.47 18.32
N MET A 673 6.37 36.50 18.50
CA MET A 673 6.77 35.99 19.82
C MET A 673 7.39 37.07 20.73
N MET A 674 8.15 38.02 20.17
CA MET A 674 8.67 39.18 20.93
C MET A 674 7.55 40.15 21.31
N GLU A 675 6.51 40.28 20.47
CA GLU A 675 5.33 41.07 20.75
C GLU A 675 4.48 40.44 21.88
N ASP A 676 4.27 39.13 21.81
CA ASP A 676 3.53 38.37 22.82
C ASP A 676 4.25 38.35 24.18
N SER A 677 5.59 38.30 24.18
CA SER A 677 6.41 38.39 25.40
C SER A 677 6.58 39.83 25.94
N GLY A 678 6.04 40.82 25.23
CA GLY A 678 6.08 42.22 25.67
C GLY A 678 7.45 42.89 25.53
N GLU A 679 8.36 42.34 24.72
CA GLU A 679 9.67 42.91 24.45
C GLU A 679 9.60 44.00 23.37
N VAL A 680 8.60 43.89 22.47
CA VAL A 680 8.36 44.80 21.35
C VAL A 680 6.89 45.20 21.31
N SER A 681 6.58 46.47 20.94
CA SER A 681 5.21 46.97 20.84
C SER A 681 4.48 46.41 19.63
N LYS A 682 3.13 46.46 19.65
CA LYS A 682 2.31 46.26 18.46
C LYS A 682 2.71 47.18 17.33
N ALA A 683 2.61 46.71 16.10
CA ALA A 683 2.90 47.50 14.92
C ALA A 683 1.95 48.71 14.85
N ASN A 684 2.50 49.93 14.69
CA ASN A 684 1.70 51.14 14.47
C ASN A 684 1.18 51.19 13.00
N HIS A 685 0.35 52.17 12.68
CA HIS A 685 -0.26 52.33 11.34
C HIS A 685 0.73 52.41 10.16
N VAL A 686 2.04 52.50 10.44
CA VAL A 686 3.12 52.58 9.45
C VAL A 686 3.97 51.28 9.48
N GLY A 687 3.57 50.27 10.26
CA GLY A 687 4.27 49.00 10.39
C GLY A 687 5.57 49.03 11.21
N LYS A 688 5.82 50.14 11.96
CA LYS A 688 6.96 50.23 12.89
C LYS A 688 6.57 49.74 14.27
N ARG A 689 7.50 48.97 14.90
CA ARG A 689 7.39 48.48 16.28
C ARG A 689 8.49 49.15 17.11
N GLU A 690 8.19 49.46 18.36
CA GLU A 690 9.12 50.06 19.34
C GLU A 690 9.57 48.97 20.33
N ILE A 691 10.78 49.07 20.82
CA ILE A 691 11.33 48.15 21.82
C ILE A 691 10.87 48.62 23.18
N LEU A 692 10.24 47.74 23.96
CA LEU A 692 9.61 48.08 25.25
C LEU A 692 10.51 47.73 26.45
N LYS A 693 11.46 46.80 26.32
CA LYS A 693 12.38 46.36 27.39
C LYS A 693 13.82 46.24 26.91
#